data_4b8d76cd3b7ea30c7d64c89312372ef3
#
_entry.id   4b8d76cd3b7ea30c7d64c89312372ef3
#
_cell.length_a   1.000
_cell.length_b   1.000
_cell.length_c   1.000
_cell.angle_alpha   90.00
_cell.angle_beta   90.00
_cell.angle_gamma   90.00
#
_symmetry.space_group_name_H-M   'P 1'
#
loop_
_entity.id
_entity.type
_entity.pdbx_description
1 polymer ?
#
loop_
_entity_poly.entity_id
_entity_poly.type
_entity_poly.pdbx_seq_one_letter_code
_entity_poly.pdbx_strand_id
1 'polypeptide(L)'
;MLKQKLFKFKPNKFIANYFFFCLFFFTFFASGMVDSQDGFQYLAITRRMYYDHTFELPVKKPPHNVHMNIFPGKDGKIYSPTGLGYSLAFLPAVMFEDLFLKLSGREPLATFPLESDWPVLLVASMTNAFFGAILVVTLYQYLKSFNINHKRSLLLSFIAMVSTNLFVYTKHVYPHMMFVSFLTLAFYLLRQYSLKKQKKHLFFSGLAYGVVIITYNPTFVLPALPFALYYLLLTKVKFNLKKIKSNIKILKQIIIDAFYGFLGILPFWLIYSCFNTVRFGNATSAGYGSSAGTKLPLIPPPYVIIEGIWGVLFSPGRSIFIYTPLLLMLFLFWWKLKKRLIPEIISFSLLSLIYVLMIGINRGAEDFLAWHGEVSWGNRYMIVIIPFLFILIANIYQTLSKYNKYFAFLPLVLIGLYVQSLGILFPYQIKRGALPNDIYINEDSLNFGEYPNFIPRYSAVFKMSKVLFKRLKNIKNIYDHGDYNLKLYDGYDSPFDLGWTKWRGTMPTAHISFDNNKKDKIHDLTLQFRNHQLIPSSTYSAQISFNLNDQNLDQSTIIIPADKDQEAKLQFSTDILKDQNNILKVDTNYIGTSSAQLKKKQTIFLQIIRINGLAQNINTLDYPYVSPISESLYGTEYHYWGNEEQNLWEIWNVHSRVFEETFDLWWLRPLHYWDFPKDVFSVLFTLNIIGIVFFGNKIWIHILFKAKTE
;
A
#
# COMPACT_ATOMS: atom_id res chain seq x y z
N MET A 1 29.82 33.01 26.59
CA MET A 1 29.99 32.95 25.12
C MET A 1 29.54 31.63 24.44
N LEU A 2 28.94 30.68 25.15
CA LEU A 2 28.49 29.39 24.62
C LEU A 2 26.98 29.32 24.23
N LYS A 3 26.18 30.34 24.59
CA LYS A 3 24.70 30.33 24.42
C LYS A 3 24.15 30.83 23.07
N GLN A 4 24.97 31.29 22.12
CA GLN A 4 24.45 31.88 20.86
C GLN A 4 24.80 31.16 19.56
N LYS A 5 25.43 29.95 19.60
CA LYS A 5 25.72 29.16 18.40
C LYS A 5 24.84 27.95 18.20
N LEU A 6 23.87 27.69 19.07
CA LEU A 6 22.90 26.61 18.91
C LEU A 6 21.79 27.04 17.93
N PHE A 7 21.81 26.44 16.76
CA PHE A 7 20.72 26.41 15.80
C PHE A 7 20.26 27.71 15.13
N LYS A 8 21.14 28.40 14.39
CA LYS A 8 20.69 29.15 13.22
C LYS A 8 20.51 28.17 12.03
N PHE A 9 19.54 27.29 12.12
CA PHE A 9 19.06 26.51 10.99
C PHE A 9 18.21 27.45 10.13
N LYS A 10 18.82 28.18 9.18
CA LYS A 10 18.05 28.83 8.12
C LYS A 10 17.72 27.75 7.09
N PRO A 11 16.49 27.23 7.05
CA PRO A 11 16.12 26.25 6.03
C PRO A 11 16.35 26.90 4.66
N ASN A 12 17.01 26.18 3.78
CA ASN A 12 17.16 26.64 2.40
C ASN A 12 15.75 26.67 1.78
N LYS A 13 15.22 27.88 1.53
CA LYS A 13 13.87 28.12 1.02
C LYS A 13 13.55 27.25 -0.22
N PHE A 14 14.55 26.99 -1.07
CA PHE A 14 14.36 26.10 -2.22
C PHE A 14 14.06 24.65 -1.80
N ILE A 15 14.81 24.12 -0.84
CA ILE A 15 14.61 22.75 -0.34
C ILE A 15 13.22 22.61 0.28
N ALA A 16 12.79 23.59 1.06
CA ALA A 16 11.45 23.60 1.65
C ALA A 16 10.37 23.64 0.55
N ASN A 17 10.50 24.51 -0.44
CA ASN A 17 9.56 24.55 -1.57
C ASN A 17 9.51 23.23 -2.35
N TYR A 18 10.67 22.58 -2.56
CA TYR A 18 10.73 21.30 -3.26
C TYR A 18 10.09 20.18 -2.43
N PHE A 19 10.32 20.19 -1.12
CA PHE A 19 9.66 19.25 -0.21
C PHE A 19 8.13 19.40 -0.26
N PHE A 20 7.60 20.61 -0.11
CA PHE A 20 6.16 20.83 -0.12
C PHE A 20 5.54 20.54 -1.49
N PHE A 21 6.21 20.89 -2.60
CA PHE A 21 5.76 20.49 -3.93
C PHE A 21 5.60 18.97 -4.02
N CYS A 22 6.63 18.21 -3.64
CA CYS A 22 6.59 16.75 -3.67
C CYS A 22 5.52 16.19 -2.72
N LEU A 23 5.36 16.78 -1.52
CA LEU A 23 4.34 16.39 -0.57
C LEU A 23 2.94 16.53 -1.18
N PHE A 24 2.58 17.71 -1.69
CA PHE A 24 1.27 17.94 -2.32
C PHE A 24 1.09 17.07 -3.59
N PHE A 25 2.15 16.88 -4.36
CA PHE A 25 2.10 16.01 -5.54
C PHE A 25 1.81 14.55 -5.17
N PHE A 26 2.48 13.99 -4.16
CA PHE A 26 2.24 12.61 -3.74
C PHE A 26 0.91 12.45 -2.99
N THR A 27 0.51 13.41 -2.17
CA THR A 27 -0.81 13.38 -1.53
C THR A 27 -1.96 13.41 -2.53
N PHE A 28 -1.79 14.04 -3.69
CA PHE A 28 -2.77 14.00 -4.77
C PHE A 28 -3.11 12.56 -5.19
N PHE A 29 -2.15 11.66 -5.14
CA PHE A 29 -2.31 10.25 -5.52
C PHE A 29 -2.66 9.31 -4.35
N ALA A 30 -2.81 9.79 -3.14
CA ALA A 30 -3.19 8.94 -2.01
C ALA A 30 -4.55 8.29 -2.22
N SER A 31 -4.77 7.13 -1.59
CA SER A 31 -6.04 6.40 -1.71
C SER A 31 -7.17 7.01 -0.88
N GLY A 32 -6.86 7.73 0.20
CA GLY A 32 -7.82 8.19 1.20
C GLY A 32 -8.26 7.10 2.18
N MET A 33 -7.68 5.91 2.06
CA MET A 33 -7.98 4.75 2.89
C MET A 33 -6.68 4.01 3.24
N VAL A 34 -6.68 3.26 4.33
CA VAL A 34 -5.61 2.30 4.62
C VAL A 34 -5.86 1.05 3.78
N ASP A 35 -4.96 0.73 2.88
CA ASP A 35 -5.13 -0.27 1.82
C ASP A 35 -4.36 -1.58 2.07
N SER A 36 -3.72 -1.72 3.21
CA SER A 36 -2.95 -2.91 3.57
C SER A 36 -3.26 -3.41 4.98
N GLN A 37 -3.24 -4.72 5.15
CA GLN A 37 -3.41 -5.36 6.44
C GLN A 37 -2.35 -4.90 7.45
N ASP A 38 -1.09 -4.78 7.00
CA ASP A 38 -0.01 -4.25 7.83
C ASP A 38 -0.32 -2.81 8.28
N GLY A 39 -0.80 -1.96 7.37
CA GLY A 39 -1.19 -0.58 7.66
C GLY A 39 -2.29 -0.49 8.74
N PHE A 40 -3.27 -1.38 8.66
CA PHE A 40 -4.32 -1.51 9.69
C PHE A 40 -3.75 -1.85 11.06
N GLN A 41 -2.85 -2.83 11.15
CA GLN A 41 -2.23 -3.21 12.42
C GLN A 41 -1.45 -2.03 13.02
N TYR A 42 -0.68 -1.30 12.21
CA TYR A 42 0.04 -0.11 12.68
C TYR A 42 -0.90 0.97 13.19
N LEU A 43 -2.00 1.23 12.48
CA LEU A 43 -2.99 2.24 12.87
C LEU A 43 -3.71 1.83 14.16
N ALA A 44 -4.09 0.55 14.29
CA ALA A 44 -4.70 0.02 15.50
C ALA A 44 -3.78 0.16 16.72
N ILE A 45 -2.48 -0.17 16.58
CA ILE A 45 -1.50 0.04 17.64
C ILE A 45 -1.40 1.52 18.01
N THR A 46 -1.44 2.42 17.03
CA THR A 46 -1.39 3.87 17.28
C THR A 46 -2.59 4.35 18.07
N ARG A 47 -3.81 3.90 17.72
CA ARG A 47 -5.04 4.23 18.45
C ARG A 47 -4.99 3.68 19.88
N ARG A 48 -4.60 2.41 20.05
CA ARG A 48 -4.42 1.80 21.38
C ARG A 48 -3.40 2.56 22.21
N MET A 49 -2.29 2.96 21.63
CA MET A 49 -1.25 3.75 22.29
C MET A 49 -1.76 5.13 22.71
N TYR A 50 -2.56 5.78 21.84
CA TYR A 50 -3.06 7.13 22.06
C TYR A 50 -4.21 7.19 23.05
N TYR A 51 -5.24 6.35 22.89
CA TYR A 51 -6.45 6.37 23.71
C TYR A 51 -6.35 5.50 24.98
N ASP A 52 -5.71 4.34 24.89
CA ASP A 52 -5.71 3.33 25.94
C ASP A 52 -4.36 3.14 26.63
N HIS A 53 -3.33 3.86 26.18
CA HIS A 53 -1.96 3.79 26.72
C HIS A 53 -1.38 2.37 26.75
N THR A 54 -1.74 1.52 25.79
CA THR A 54 -1.28 0.13 25.66
C THR A 54 -0.86 -0.21 24.24
N PHE A 55 -0.08 -1.27 24.07
CA PHE A 55 0.28 -1.84 22.76
C PHE A 55 -0.47 -3.13 22.44
N GLU A 56 -1.28 -3.59 23.39
CA GLU A 56 -2.11 -4.79 23.26
C GLU A 56 -3.18 -4.59 22.19
N LEU A 57 -3.35 -5.61 21.35
CA LEU A 57 -4.48 -5.68 20.45
C LEU A 57 -5.62 -6.45 21.14
N PRO A 58 -6.84 -5.90 21.21
CA PRO A 58 -7.98 -6.53 21.87
C PRO A 58 -8.54 -7.65 21.00
N VAL A 59 -7.81 -8.74 20.85
CA VAL A 59 -8.17 -9.85 19.99
C VAL A 59 -8.09 -11.16 20.73
N LYS A 60 -9.03 -12.07 20.44
CA LYS A 60 -8.92 -13.46 20.85
C LYS A 60 -7.91 -14.15 19.92
N LYS A 61 -7.24 -15.21 20.40
CA LYS A 61 -6.30 -15.98 19.59
C LYS A 61 -7.01 -16.47 18.33
N PRO A 62 -6.52 -16.13 17.12
CA PRO A 62 -7.15 -16.55 15.87
C PRO A 62 -7.10 -18.09 15.76
N PRO A 63 -8.09 -18.73 15.14
CA PRO A 63 -7.96 -20.11 14.69
C PRO A 63 -6.85 -20.18 13.63
N HIS A 64 -6.38 -21.39 13.42
CA HIS A 64 -5.16 -21.72 12.69
C HIS A 64 -5.02 -21.16 11.26
N ASN A 65 -6.05 -20.58 10.65
CA ASN A 65 -6.10 -20.20 9.24
C ASN A 65 -6.15 -18.70 8.96
N VAL A 66 -5.88 -17.84 9.95
CA VAL A 66 -5.86 -16.39 9.70
C VAL A 66 -4.43 -15.92 9.51
N HIS A 67 -4.09 -15.47 8.30
CA HIS A 67 -2.79 -14.92 7.90
C HIS A 67 -2.43 -13.59 8.58
N MET A 68 -2.65 -13.50 9.89
CA MET A 68 -2.29 -12.31 10.66
C MET A 68 -1.05 -12.58 11.47
N ASN A 69 -0.05 -11.75 11.27
CA ASN A 69 1.16 -11.74 12.08
C ASN A 69 0.85 -11.15 13.45
N ILE A 70 0.22 -11.90 14.33
CA ILE A 70 -0.03 -11.54 15.72
C ILE A 70 0.42 -12.68 16.63
N PHE A 71 1.01 -12.34 17.77
CA PHE A 71 1.65 -13.30 18.64
C PHE A 71 1.31 -13.04 20.11
N PRO A 72 1.18 -14.08 20.94
CA PRO A 72 1.04 -13.92 22.36
C PRO A 72 2.32 -13.34 22.94
N GLY A 73 2.16 -12.33 23.80
CA GLY A 73 3.22 -11.77 24.60
C GLY A 73 3.55 -12.62 25.83
N LYS A 74 4.52 -12.15 26.62
CA LYS A 74 4.90 -12.79 27.88
C LYS A 74 3.77 -12.80 28.90
N ASP A 75 2.89 -11.82 28.84
CA ASP A 75 1.72 -11.64 29.72
C ASP A 75 0.44 -12.34 29.22
N GLY A 76 0.55 -13.12 28.14
CA GLY A 76 -0.59 -13.80 27.50
C GLY A 76 -1.47 -12.91 26.62
N LYS A 77 -1.21 -11.61 26.55
CA LYS A 77 -1.90 -10.67 25.69
C LYS A 77 -1.40 -10.77 24.25
N ILE A 78 -2.20 -10.32 23.31
CA ILE A 78 -1.86 -10.41 21.88
C ILE A 78 -1.22 -9.12 21.39
N TYR A 79 -0.10 -9.27 20.69
CA TYR A 79 0.69 -8.18 20.12
C TYR A 79 1.00 -8.42 18.64
N SER A 80 1.13 -7.34 17.90
CA SER A 80 1.71 -7.40 16.55
C SER A 80 3.25 -7.38 16.63
N PRO A 81 3.98 -8.10 15.77
CA PRO A 81 5.45 -8.07 15.71
C PRO A 81 5.99 -6.82 15.01
N THR A 82 5.11 -5.95 14.53
CA THR A 82 5.46 -4.75 13.77
C THR A 82 6.35 -3.79 14.56
N GLY A 83 7.17 -2.99 13.85
CA GLY A 83 8.01 -1.98 14.47
C GLY A 83 7.21 -0.75 14.95
N LEU A 84 7.62 -0.14 16.05
CA LEU A 84 6.94 1.02 16.63
C LEU A 84 7.00 2.27 15.73
N GLY A 85 8.06 2.42 14.92
CA GLY A 85 8.32 3.66 14.18
C GLY A 85 7.19 4.05 13.23
N TYR A 86 6.63 3.08 12.52
CA TYR A 86 5.55 3.37 11.60
C TYR A 86 4.21 3.65 12.32
N SER A 87 3.96 3.03 13.48
CA SER A 87 2.84 3.41 14.36
C SER A 87 2.99 4.86 14.84
N LEU A 88 4.20 5.28 15.24
CA LEU A 88 4.45 6.68 15.60
C LEU A 88 4.20 7.64 14.43
N ALA A 89 4.43 7.21 13.20
CA ALA A 89 4.14 8.01 12.00
C ALA A 89 2.64 8.24 11.77
N PHE A 90 1.77 7.42 12.35
CA PHE A 90 0.31 7.61 12.30
C PHE A 90 -0.24 8.49 13.43
N LEU A 91 0.57 8.88 14.42
CA LEU A 91 0.09 9.76 15.49
C LEU A 91 -0.60 11.02 14.98
N PRO A 92 -0.08 11.74 13.95
CA PRO A 92 -0.78 12.89 13.40
C PRO A 92 -2.20 12.57 12.90
N ALA A 93 -2.40 11.37 12.33
CA ALA A 93 -3.71 10.95 11.85
C ALA A 93 -4.69 10.72 13.01
N VAL A 94 -4.24 10.04 14.06
CA VAL A 94 -5.06 9.79 15.28
C VAL A 94 -5.32 11.07 16.06
N MET A 95 -4.33 11.97 16.16
CA MET A 95 -4.54 13.30 16.76
C MET A 95 -5.55 14.15 15.98
N PHE A 96 -5.52 14.05 14.65
CA PHE A 96 -6.51 14.72 13.80
C PHE A 96 -7.91 14.12 13.98
N GLU A 97 -8.01 12.80 14.10
CA GLU A 97 -9.23 12.10 14.45
C GLU A 97 -9.80 12.58 15.80
N ASP A 98 -8.98 12.57 16.84
CA ASP A 98 -9.37 13.01 18.18
C ASP A 98 -9.92 14.46 18.18
N LEU A 99 -9.22 15.37 17.47
CA LEU A 99 -9.69 16.73 17.29
C LEU A 99 -11.06 16.77 16.58
N PHE A 100 -11.23 15.98 15.51
CA PHE A 100 -12.47 15.92 14.74
C PHE A 100 -13.62 15.37 15.59
N LEU A 101 -13.38 14.30 16.35
CA LEU A 101 -14.37 13.69 17.23
C LEU A 101 -14.82 14.66 18.31
N LYS A 102 -13.88 15.35 18.98
CA LYS A 102 -14.18 16.38 19.98
C LYS A 102 -15.01 17.53 19.40
N LEU A 103 -14.69 17.99 18.19
CA LEU A 103 -15.44 19.07 17.54
C LEU A 103 -16.84 18.62 17.09
N SER A 104 -17.02 17.34 16.80
CA SER A 104 -18.31 16.77 16.38
C SER A 104 -19.13 16.19 17.53
N GLY A 105 -18.62 16.21 18.77
CA GLY A 105 -19.28 15.63 19.94
C GLY A 105 -19.42 14.12 19.89
N ARG A 106 -18.51 13.44 19.19
CA ARG A 106 -18.49 11.97 19.03
C ARG A 106 -17.36 11.36 19.84
N GLU A 107 -17.57 10.14 20.31
CA GLU A 107 -16.56 9.31 20.94
C GLU A 107 -15.89 8.37 19.91
N PRO A 108 -14.62 7.95 20.12
CA PRO A 108 -13.97 6.96 19.27
C PRO A 108 -14.69 5.61 19.42
N LEU A 109 -15.24 5.09 18.31
CA LEU A 109 -16.15 3.96 18.30
C LEU A 109 -15.47 2.60 18.47
N ALA A 110 -14.25 2.43 18.02
CA ALA A 110 -13.57 1.13 18.06
C ALA A 110 -12.05 1.24 17.92
N THR A 111 -11.33 0.23 18.35
CA THR A 111 -9.89 0.11 18.16
C THR A 111 -9.49 0.11 16.68
N PHE A 112 -10.31 -0.52 15.85
CA PHE A 112 -10.15 -0.54 14.39
C PHE A 112 -11.07 0.48 13.76
N PRO A 113 -10.56 1.34 12.85
CA PRO A 113 -11.34 2.36 12.22
C PRO A 113 -12.40 1.76 11.30
N LEU A 114 -13.62 2.28 11.38
CA LEU A 114 -14.72 2.00 10.46
C LEU A 114 -14.71 3.00 9.29
N GLU A 115 -15.61 2.83 8.33
CA GLU A 115 -15.77 3.80 7.22
C GLU A 115 -16.14 5.20 7.68
N SER A 116 -16.94 5.30 8.73
CA SER A 116 -17.27 6.58 9.38
C SER A 116 -16.04 7.32 9.91
N ASP A 117 -14.91 6.61 10.06
CA ASP A 117 -13.65 7.16 10.55
C ASP A 117 -12.79 7.72 9.39
N TRP A 118 -13.44 8.19 8.33
CA TRP A 118 -12.75 8.76 7.16
C TRP A 118 -11.65 9.78 7.51
N PRO A 119 -11.75 10.60 8.59
CA PRO A 119 -10.70 11.57 8.90
C PRO A 119 -9.36 10.91 9.20
N VAL A 120 -9.33 9.87 10.04
CA VAL A 120 -8.10 9.15 10.36
C VAL A 120 -7.58 8.38 9.15
N LEU A 121 -8.48 7.75 8.38
CA LEU A 121 -8.11 6.97 7.20
C LEU A 121 -7.49 7.85 6.10
N LEU A 122 -8.07 9.03 5.87
CA LEU A 122 -7.56 10.01 4.90
C LEU A 122 -6.14 10.44 5.26
N VAL A 123 -5.93 10.90 6.50
CA VAL A 123 -4.61 11.39 6.93
C VAL A 123 -3.59 10.25 7.00
N ALA A 124 -3.99 9.07 7.50
CA ALA A 124 -3.14 7.89 7.52
C ALA A 124 -2.67 7.48 6.11
N SER A 125 -3.55 7.55 5.11
CA SER A 125 -3.21 7.22 3.72
C SER A 125 -2.16 8.16 3.11
N MET A 126 -2.01 9.37 3.65
CA MET A 126 -1.04 10.37 3.20
C MET A 126 0.34 10.24 3.86
N THR A 127 0.48 9.37 4.86
CA THR A 127 1.74 9.21 5.62
C THR A 127 2.92 8.87 4.72
N ASN A 128 2.76 7.98 3.76
CA ASN A 128 3.84 7.61 2.85
C ASN A 128 4.16 8.69 1.80
N ALA A 129 3.24 9.59 1.48
CA ALA A 129 3.51 10.76 0.67
C ALA A 129 4.53 11.70 1.35
N PHE A 130 4.44 11.85 2.67
CA PHE A 130 5.40 12.61 3.47
C PHE A 130 6.80 11.98 3.40
N PHE A 131 6.93 10.68 3.59
CA PHE A 131 8.22 10.00 3.49
C PHE A 131 8.76 10.00 2.06
N GLY A 132 7.91 9.90 1.06
CA GLY A 132 8.28 10.07 -0.34
C GLY A 132 8.88 11.44 -0.63
N ALA A 133 8.31 12.51 -0.07
CA ALA A 133 8.86 13.86 -0.19
C ALA A 133 10.24 14.00 0.47
N ILE A 134 10.44 13.40 1.66
CA ILE A 134 11.77 13.32 2.31
C ILE A 134 12.76 12.60 1.39
N LEU A 135 12.39 11.47 0.81
CA LEU A 135 13.26 10.70 -0.07
C LEU A 135 13.70 11.49 -1.31
N VAL A 136 12.77 12.17 -1.98
CA VAL A 136 13.07 13.00 -3.17
C VAL A 136 14.08 14.09 -2.83
N VAL A 137 13.83 14.82 -1.73
CA VAL A 137 14.72 15.90 -1.29
C VAL A 137 16.10 15.35 -0.89
N THR A 138 16.12 14.20 -0.23
CA THR A 138 17.38 13.53 0.13
C THR A 138 18.14 13.11 -1.12
N LEU A 139 17.48 12.50 -2.11
CA LEU A 139 18.07 12.14 -3.40
C LEU A 139 18.61 13.36 -4.14
N TYR A 140 17.83 14.46 -4.20
CA TYR A 140 18.31 15.71 -4.80
C TYR A 140 19.61 16.19 -4.15
N GLN A 141 19.68 16.22 -2.84
CA GLN A 141 20.88 16.63 -2.09
C GLN A 141 22.02 15.64 -2.28
N TYR A 142 21.72 14.36 -2.34
CA TYR A 142 22.72 13.31 -2.56
C TYR A 142 23.34 13.45 -3.96
N LEU A 143 22.51 13.63 -5.00
CA LEU A 143 22.97 13.84 -6.37
C LEU A 143 23.85 15.09 -6.50
N LYS A 144 23.46 16.19 -5.82
CA LYS A 144 24.29 17.39 -5.76
C LYS A 144 25.68 17.14 -5.15
N SER A 145 25.80 16.22 -4.20
CA SER A 145 27.10 15.87 -3.59
C SER A 145 28.07 15.19 -4.56
N PHE A 146 27.61 14.78 -5.75
CA PHE A 146 28.43 14.27 -6.86
C PHE A 146 28.76 15.33 -7.92
N ASN A 147 28.50 16.62 -7.61
CA ASN A 147 28.66 17.72 -8.54
C ASN A 147 27.74 17.62 -9.78
N ILE A 148 26.56 17.00 -9.60
CA ILE A 148 25.49 17.07 -10.59
C ILE A 148 24.87 18.46 -10.49
N ASN A 149 24.69 19.14 -11.62
CA ASN A 149 24.13 20.49 -11.57
C ASN A 149 22.70 20.52 -11.01
N HIS A 150 22.29 21.67 -10.52
CA HIS A 150 21.03 21.88 -9.82
C HIS A 150 19.80 21.35 -10.61
N LYS A 151 19.65 21.76 -11.88
CA LYS A 151 18.51 21.37 -12.71
C LYS A 151 18.44 19.85 -12.96
N ARG A 152 19.60 19.24 -13.25
CA ARG A 152 19.67 17.78 -13.45
C ARG A 152 19.41 17.00 -12.16
N SER A 153 19.94 17.49 -11.04
CA SER A 153 19.68 16.84 -9.74
C SER A 153 18.19 16.88 -9.38
N LEU A 154 17.53 18.01 -9.66
CA LEU A 154 16.09 18.17 -9.44
C LEU A 154 15.31 17.19 -10.31
N LEU A 155 15.56 17.22 -11.63
CA LEU A 155 14.87 16.35 -12.59
C LEU A 155 15.09 14.88 -12.29
N LEU A 156 16.34 14.46 -12.04
CA LEU A 156 16.67 13.06 -11.80
C LEU A 156 16.09 12.55 -10.48
N SER A 157 16.12 13.36 -9.40
CA SER A 157 15.51 12.94 -8.13
C SER A 157 13.99 12.77 -8.25
N PHE A 158 13.32 13.58 -9.06
CA PHE A 158 11.90 13.42 -9.34
C PHE A 158 11.62 12.20 -10.23
N ILE A 159 12.39 11.99 -11.30
CA ILE A 159 12.31 10.80 -12.16
C ILE A 159 12.53 9.52 -11.34
N ALA A 160 13.49 9.52 -10.40
CA ALA A 160 13.74 8.38 -9.51
C ALA A 160 12.47 7.93 -8.79
N MET A 161 11.62 8.88 -8.38
CA MET A 161 10.36 8.53 -7.72
C MET A 161 9.30 8.09 -8.72
N VAL A 162 8.98 8.93 -9.71
CA VAL A 162 7.77 8.71 -10.53
C VAL A 162 7.92 7.61 -11.58
N SER A 163 9.15 7.25 -11.97
CA SER A 163 9.43 6.21 -12.98
C SER A 163 9.95 4.90 -12.40
N THR A 164 9.90 4.74 -11.08
CA THR A 164 10.31 3.51 -10.40
C THR A 164 9.23 3.06 -9.43
N ASN A 165 9.38 1.85 -8.92
CA ASN A 165 8.42 1.27 -7.98
C ASN A 165 8.23 2.11 -6.69
N LEU A 166 9.12 3.04 -6.39
CA LEU A 166 8.97 3.98 -5.27
C LEU A 166 7.69 4.80 -5.35
N PHE A 167 7.20 5.15 -6.55
CA PHE A 167 6.00 5.97 -6.71
C PHE A 167 4.77 5.31 -6.10
N VAL A 168 4.54 4.05 -6.42
CA VAL A 168 3.37 3.32 -5.92
C VAL A 168 3.40 3.20 -4.41
N TYR A 169 4.59 3.11 -3.80
CA TYR A 169 4.73 3.04 -2.35
C TYR A 169 4.62 4.39 -1.63
N THR A 170 4.52 5.51 -2.34
CA THR A 170 4.06 6.78 -1.73
C THR A 170 2.57 6.79 -1.42
N LYS A 171 1.80 5.90 -2.07
CA LYS A 171 0.36 5.71 -1.88
C LYS A 171 0.05 4.59 -0.91
N HIS A 172 0.66 3.41 -1.12
CA HIS A 172 0.37 2.23 -0.31
C HIS A 172 0.91 2.35 1.11
N VAL A 173 0.06 2.00 2.08
CA VAL A 173 0.32 2.19 3.51
C VAL A 173 1.18 1.05 4.05
N TYR A 174 2.49 1.07 3.71
CA TYR A 174 3.52 0.14 4.19
C TYR A 174 4.69 0.87 4.84
N PRO A 175 5.36 0.27 5.82
CA PRO A 175 6.51 0.91 6.51
C PRO A 175 7.74 1.10 5.61
N HIS A 176 7.77 0.45 4.45
CA HIS A 176 8.92 0.43 3.56
C HIS A 176 9.34 1.81 3.06
N MET A 177 8.38 2.73 2.82
CA MET A 177 8.72 4.07 2.34
C MET A 177 9.44 4.88 3.43
N MET A 178 9.00 4.81 4.68
CA MET A 178 9.69 5.41 5.82
C MET A 178 11.10 4.82 5.98
N PHE A 179 11.21 3.49 5.92
CA PHE A 179 12.48 2.77 6.01
C PHE A 179 13.48 3.25 4.95
N VAL A 180 13.07 3.25 3.68
CA VAL A 180 13.93 3.64 2.54
C VAL A 180 14.35 5.10 2.63
N SER A 181 13.45 5.99 3.04
CA SER A 181 13.72 7.42 3.15
C SER A 181 14.81 7.70 4.18
N PHE A 182 14.67 7.13 5.37
CA PHE A 182 15.66 7.33 6.43
C PHE A 182 16.95 6.56 6.20
N LEU A 183 16.91 5.38 5.58
CA LEU A 183 18.14 4.67 5.18
C LEU A 183 18.92 5.50 4.14
N THR A 184 18.25 6.03 3.11
CA THR A 184 18.89 6.89 2.11
C THR A 184 19.48 8.15 2.74
N LEU A 185 18.76 8.75 3.70
CA LEU A 185 19.24 9.90 4.47
C LEU A 185 20.50 9.56 5.29
N ALA A 186 20.52 8.38 5.94
CA ALA A 186 21.68 7.93 6.70
C ALA A 186 22.93 7.80 5.82
N PHE A 187 22.82 7.17 4.67
CA PHE A 187 23.94 7.06 3.69
C PHE A 187 24.35 8.43 3.14
N TYR A 188 23.41 9.31 2.82
CA TYR A 188 23.70 10.68 2.40
C TYR A 188 24.51 11.44 3.47
N LEU A 189 24.15 11.31 4.75
CA LEU A 189 24.82 11.98 5.85
C LEU A 189 26.25 11.42 6.07
N LEU A 190 26.48 10.12 5.88
CA LEU A 190 27.85 9.56 5.83
C LEU A 190 28.70 10.21 4.73
N ARG A 191 28.11 10.39 3.55
CA ARG A 191 28.80 11.08 2.46
C ARG A 191 29.08 12.55 2.82
N GLN A 192 28.13 13.25 3.44
CA GLN A 192 28.36 14.62 3.93
C GLN A 192 29.49 14.66 4.97
N TYR A 193 29.60 13.65 5.83
CA TYR A 193 30.72 13.51 6.74
C TYR A 193 32.04 13.36 5.98
N SER A 194 32.09 12.54 4.96
CA SER A 194 33.33 12.36 4.17
C SER A 194 33.82 13.64 3.50
N LEU A 195 32.85 14.50 3.07
CA LEU A 195 33.14 15.77 2.40
C LEU A 195 33.50 16.91 3.37
N LYS A 196 32.80 17.00 4.51
CA LYS A 196 32.89 18.14 5.43
C LYS A 196 33.67 17.84 6.71
N LYS A 197 33.92 16.56 7.03
CA LYS A 197 34.59 16.08 8.24
C LYS A 197 33.99 16.54 9.57
N GLN A 198 32.69 16.91 9.57
CA GLN A 198 31.99 17.38 10.77
C GLN A 198 31.26 16.24 11.46
N LYS A 199 31.57 15.97 12.73
CA LYS A 199 31.01 14.86 13.54
C LYS A 199 29.49 14.87 13.65
N LYS A 200 28.85 16.06 13.58
CA LYS A 200 27.39 16.17 13.56
C LYS A 200 26.74 15.34 12.45
N HIS A 201 27.42 15.16 11.30
CA HIS A 201 26.86 14.34 10.21
C HIS A 201 26.85 12.85 10.57
N LEU A 202 27.82 12.37 11.39
CA LEU A 202 27.80 11.01 11.92
C LEU A 202 26.66 10.82 12.91
N PHE A 203 26.50 11.78 13.82
CA PHE A 203 25.39 11.76 14.79
C PHE A 203 24.03 11.74 14.09
N PHE A 204 23.78 12.64 13.14
CA PHE A 204 22.52 12.65 12.38
C PHE A 204 22.37 11.44 11.45
N SER A 205 23.46 10.87 10.94
CA SER A 205 23.44 9.61 10.21
C SER A 205 22.99 8.47 11.10
N GLY A 206 23.51 8.42 12.33
CA GLY A 206 23.08 7.48 13.36
C GLY A 206 21.62 7.67 13.74
N LEU A 207 21.13 8.92 13.91
CA LEU A 207 19.73 9.22 14.16
C LEU A 207 18.82 8.67 13.04
N ALA A 208 19.20 8.94 11.78
CA ALA A 208 18.44 8.45 10.63
C ALA A 208 18.42 6.91 10.59
N TYR A 209 19.56 6.25 10.87
CA TYR A 209 19.60 4.80 10.96
C TYR A 209 18.83 4.26 12.17
N GLY A 210 18.78 5.00 13.27
CA GLY A 210 17.94 4.69 14.44
C GLY A 210 16.45 4.64 14.11
N VAL A 211 15.97 5.57 13.28
CA VAL A 211 14.59 5.51 12.77
C VAL A 211 14.37 4.24 11.93
N VAL A 212 15.36 3.81 11.12
CA VAL A 212 15.28 2.54 10.36
C VAL A 212 15.10 1.35 11.31
N ILE A 213 15.81 1.33 12.45
CA ILE A 213 15.72 0.26 13.47
C ILE A 213 14.30 0.10 14.01
N ILE A 214 13.65 1.20 14.37
CA ILE A 214 12.32 1.14 14.96
C ILE A 214 11.19 0.97 13.93
N THR A 215 11.47 1.14 12.63
CA THR A 215 10.44 1.14 11.58
C THR A 215 10.05 -0.27 11.17
N TYR A 216 11.00 -1.17 10.91
CA TYR A 216 10.70 -2.47 10.33
C TYR A 216 11.61 -3.58 10.88
N ASN A 217 11.04 -4.41 11.76
CA ASN A 217 11.71 -5.54 12.40
C ASN A 217 11.69 -6.80 11.52
N PRO A 218 12.74 -7.62 11.50
CA PRO A 218 14.13 -7.37 11.92
C PRO A 218 15.02 -6.92 10.75
N THR A 219 14.44 -6.48 9.63
CA THR A 219 15.13 -6.21 8.36
C THR A 219 16.15 -5.07 8.42
N PHE A 220 16.13 -4.26 9.49
CA PHE A 220 17.12 -3.21 9.70
C PHE A 220 18.58 -3.73 9.81
N VAL A 221 18.77 -5.02 10.08
CA VAL A 221 20.09 -5.65 10.16
C VAL A 221 20.73 -5.77 8.76
N LEU A 222 19.94 -5.96 7.72
CA LEU A 222 20.43 -6.20 6.36
C LEU A 222 21.30 -5.08 5.81
N PRO A 223 20.93 -3.79 5.95
CA PRO A 223 21.78 -2.70 5.47
C PRO A 223 22.96 -2.35 6.38
N ALA A 224 23.11 -2.97 7.57
CA ALA A 224 24.14 -2.60 8.53
C ALA A 224 25.56 -2.82 7.98
N LEU A 225 25.82 -3.98 7.37
CA LEU A 225 27.13 -4.27 6.77
C LEU A 225 27.46 -3.35 5.59
N PRO A 226 26.59 -3.16 4.58
CA PRO A 226 26.82 -2.18 3.52
C PRO A 226 27.02 -0.75 4.04
N PHE A 227 26.29 -0.36 5.08
CA PHE A 227 26.42 0.96 5.71
C PHE A 227 27.79 1.18 6.37
N ALA A 228 28.25 0.19 7.14
CA ALA A 228 29.59 0.22 7.76
C ALA A 228 30.70 0.22 6.68
N LEU A 229 30.55 -0.63 5.66
CA LEU A 229 31.49 -0.69 4.55
C LEU A 229 31.56 0.63 3.79
N TYR A 230 30.42 1.29 3.57
CA TYR A 230 30.38 2.60 2.93
C TYR A 230 31.16 3.65 3.71
N TYR A 231 31.01 3.69 5.04
CA TYR A 231 31.82 4.55 5.89
C TYR A 231 33.30 4.28 5.71
N LEU A 232 33.76 3.02 5.78
CA LEU A 232 35.18 2.65 5.65
C LEU A 232 35.76 3.05 4.28
N LEU A 233 35.03 2.81 3.21
CA LEU A 233 35.44 3.17 1.86
C LEU A 233 35.48 4.69 1.64
N LEU A 234 34.51 5.44 2.16
CA LEU A 234 34.50 6.90 2.06
C LEU A 234 35.59 7.57 2.86
N THR A 235 36.00 7.00 3.98
CA THR A 235 37.10 7.52 4.82
C THR A 235 38.47 7.09 4.33
N LYS A 236 38.50 6.22 3.30
CA LYS A 236 39.74 5.69 2.69
C LYS A 236 40.68 5.05 3.73
N VAL A 237 40.08 4.33 4.68
CA VAL A 237 40.82 3.59 5.69
C VAL A 237 41.75 2.59 5.00
N LYS A 238 43.06 2.76 5.21
CA LYS A 238 44.09 1.84 4.71
C LYS A 238 44.95 1.37 5.90
N PHE A 239 44.74 0.13 6.29
CA PHE A 239 45.65 -0.51 7.25
C PHE A 239 46.94 -0.88 6.58
N ASN A 240 48.06 -0.50 7.19
CA ASN A 240 49.39 -0.88 6.73
C ASN A 240 50.01 -1.86 7.74
N LEU A 241 50.09 -3.13 7.35
CA LEU A 241 50.60 -4.21 8.22
C LEU A 241 52.02 -3.94 8.77
N LYS A 242 52.80 -3.08 8.10
CA LYS A 242 54.18 -2.73 8.52
C LYS A 242 54.21 -1.49 9.43
N LYS A 243 53.12 -0.74 9.63
CA LYS A 243 53.12 0.54 10.38
C LYS A 243 52.08 0.51 11.51
N ILE A 244 52.40 -0.20 12.61
CA ILE A 244 51.48 -0.38 13.76
C ILE A 244 51.00 0.95 14.33
N LYS A 245 51.86 1.92 14.58
CA LYS A 245 51.50 3.26 15.13
C LYS A 245 50.47 3.99 14.24
N SER A 246 50.59 3.87 12.91
CA SER A 246 49.62 4.44 11.97
C SER A 246 48.25 3.75 12.07
N ASN A 247 48.24 2.44 12.22
CA ASN A 247 47.03 1.65 12.37
C ASN A 247 46.30 1.97 13.68
N ILE A 248 46.99 2.17 14.79
CA ILE A 248 46.42 2.59 16.07
C ILE A 248 45.71 3.96 15.95
N LYS A 249 46.33 4.93 15.26
CA LYS A 249 45.69 6.25 15.02
C LYS A 249 44.45 6.13 14.18
N ILE A 250 44.45 5.29 13.15
CA ILE A 250 43.27 5.01 12.30
C ILE A 250 42.16 4.34 13.14
N LEU A 251 42.52 3.32 13.93
CA LEU A 251 41.53 2.64 14.78
C LEU A 251 40.90 3.59 15.79
N LYS A 252 41.72 4.44 16.46
CA LYS A 252 41.20 5.47 17.36
C LYS A 252 40.20 6.40 16.67
N GLN A 253 40.50 6.81 15.43
CA GLN A 253 39.55 7.66 14.67
C GLN A 253 38.25 6.92 14.35
N ILE A 254 38.33 5.64 13.93
CA ILE A 254 37.13 4.81 13.67
C ILE A 254 36.29 4.69 14.92
N ILE A 255 36.87 4.41 16.08
CA ILE A 255 36.18 4.28 17.36
C ILE A 255 35.47 5.59 17.72
N ILE A 256 36.16 6.73 17.59
CA ILE A 256 35.53 8.04 17.83
C ILE A 256 34.40 8.29 16.87
N ASP A 257 34.54 7.99 15.59
CA ASP A 257 33.49 8.19 14.57
C ASP A 257 32.28 7.27 14.83
N ALA A 258 32.55 6.00 15.16
CA ALA A 258 31.51 5.04 15.53
C ALA A 258 30.76 5.48 16.80
N PHE A 259 31.45 6.06 17.79
CA PHE A 259 30.83 6.59 19.00
C PHE A 259 29.80 7.70 18.67
N TYR A 260 30.15 8.66 17.79
CA TYR A 260 29.19 9.70 17.38
C TYR A 260 28.01 9.12 16.60
N GLY A 261 28.24 8.13 15.74
CA GLY A 261 27.15 7.39 15.06
C GLY A 261 26.26 6.66 16.06
N PHE A 262 26.88 5.95 17.01
CA PHE A 262 26.16 5.21 18.04
C PHE A 262 25.33 6.14 18.96
N LEU A 263 25.84 7.30 19.35
CA LEU A 263 25.05 8.28 20.10
C LEU A 263 23.75 8.69 19.35
N GLY A 264 23.78 8.74 18.03
CA GLY A 264 22.59 8.96 17.23
C GLY A 264 21.63 7.77 17.22
N ILE A 265 22.15 6.55 17.17
CA ILE A 265 21.36 5.31 17.17
C ILE A 265 20.74 5.04 18.55
N LEU A 266 21.45 5.33 19.62
CA LEU A 266 21.17 4.92 20.99
C LEU A 266 19.72 5.18 21.45
N PRO A 267 19.12 6.39 21.28
CA PRO A 267 17.75 6.63 21.73
C PRO A 267 16.75 5.69 21.07
N PHE A 268 16.92 5.42 19.76
CA PHE A 268 16.02 4.52 19.03
C PHE A 268 16.26 3.05 19.36
N TRP A 269 17.50 2.66 19.63
CA TRP A 269 17.82 1.33 20.13
C TRP A 269 17.18 1.07 21.50
N LEU A 270 17.21 2.05 22.40
CA LEU A 270 16.53 1.97 23.69
C LEU A 270 15.02 1.84 23.51
N ILE A 271 14.40 2.67 22.67
CA ILE A 271 12.97 2.57 22.33
C ILE A 271 12.64 1.18 21.80
N TYR A 272 13.42 0.67 20.83
CA TYR A 272 13.26 -0.66 20.24
C TYR A 272 13.31 -1.76 21.33
N SER A 273 14.34 -1.70 22.18
CA SER A 273 14.55 -2.70 23.23
C SER A 273 13.45 -2.67 24.29
N CYS A 274 13.03 -1.48 24.75
CA CYS A 274 11.92 -1.32 25.67
C CYS A 274 10.61 -1.83 25.07
N PHE A 275 10.30 -1.47 23.84
CA PHE A 275 9.08 -1.88 23.15
C PHE A 275 8.98 -3.40 22.99
N ASN A 276 10.09 -4.07 22.67
CA ASN A 276 10.12 -5.53 22.58
C ASN A 276 10.06 -6.21 23.96
N THR A 277 10.72 -5.65 24.97
CA THR A 277 10.68 -6.18 26.33
C THR A 277 9.26 -6.13 26.91
N VAL A 278 8.54 -5.02 26.69
CA VAL A 278 7.15 -4.89 27.16
C VAL A 278 6.25 -5.94 26.51
N ARG A 279 6.37 -6.17 25.21
CA ARG A 279 5.51 -7.10 24.46
C ARG A 279 5.90 -8.57 24.66
N PHE A 280 7.18 -8.87 24.49
CA PHE A 280 7.66 -10.25 24.35
C PHE A 280 8.63 -10.68 25.48
N GLY A 281 8.90 -9.80 26.44
CA GLY A 281 9.79 -10.09 27.57
C GLY A 281 11.27 -10.15 27.23
N ASN A 282 11.67 -9.83 26.01
CA ASN A 282 13.06 -9.86 25.56
C ASN A 282 13.35 -8.65 24.64
N ALA A 283 14.42 -7.92 24.93
CA ALA A 283 14.82 -6.71 24.22
C ALA A 283 15.11 -6.92 22.71
N THR A 284 15.51 -8.11 22.31
CA THR A 284 15.86 -8.45 20.92
C THR A 284 14.80 -9.29 20.22
N SER A 285 13.77 -9.77 20.92
CA SER A 285 12.71 -10.55 20.33
C SER A 285 11.74 -9.64 19.58
N ALA A 286 11.63 -9.84 18.29
CA ALA A 286 10.64 -9.14 17.44
C ALA A 286 9.29 -9.86 17.40
N GLY A 287 9.07 -10.93 18.20
CA GLY A 287 7.85 -11.73 18.20
C GLY A 287 7.82 -12.82 17.11
N TYR A 288 8.60 -12.71 16.07
CA TYR A 288 8.71 -13.76 15.05
C TYR A 288 9.42 -14.98 15.62
N GLY A 289 8.75 -16.13 15.63
CA GLY A 289 9.32 -17.41 16.03
C GLY A 289 9.00 -17.89 17.46
N SER A 290 8.27 -17.11 18.28
CA SER A 290 7.94 -17.51 19.66
C SER A 290 6.73 -18.44 19.79
N SER A 291 5.93 -18.59 18.75
CA SER A 291 4.68 -19.38 18.80
C SER A 291 4.43 -20.31 17.62
N ALA A 292 5.12 -20.11 16.51
CA ALA A 292 5.14 -21.10 15.47
C ALA A 292 6.22 -22.11 15.82
N GLY A 293 5.86 -23.35 16.09
CA GLY A 293 6.78 -24.49 16.13
C GLY A 293 7.49 -24.74 14.80
N THR A 294 7.62 -23.71 13.97
CA THR A 294 8.34 -23.68 12.72
C THR A 294 9.83 -23.71 13.05
N LYS A 295 10.37 -24.90 13.07
CA LYS A 295 11.78 -25.13 12.77
C LYS A 295 12.00 -24.61 11.35
N LEU A 296 12.25 -23.31 11.20
CA LEU A 296 12.76 -22.77 9.95
C LEU A 296 13.98 -23.60 9.59
N PRO A 297 14.00 -24.34 8.48
CA PRO A 297 15.22 -24.97 8.04
C PRO A 297 16.23 -23.83 7.87
N LEU A 298 17.36 -23.94 8.56
CA LEU A 298 18.42 -22.91 8.60
C LEU A 298 18.84 -22.48 7.20
N ILE A 299 18.73 -23.37 6.21
CA ILE A 299 19.02 -23.08 4.79
C ILE A 299 17.95 -23.80 3.95
N PRO A 300 17.15 -23.07 3.17
CA PRO A 300 16.20 -23.68 2.24
C PRO A 300 16.94 -24.47 1.15
N PRO A 301 16.29 -25.44 0.52
CA PRO A 301 16.87 -26.18 -0.61
C PRO A 301 17.38 -25.21 -1.71
N PRO A 302 18.49 -25.51 -2.40
CA PRO A 302 19.08 -24.62 -3.39
C PRO A 302 18.12 -24.19 -4.51
N TYR A 303 17.20 -25.06 -4.93
CA TYR A 303 16.22 -24.72 -5.97
C TYR A 303 15.28 -23.60 -5.54
N VAL A 304 14.90 -23.53 -4.26
CA VAL A 304 14.04 -22.47 -3.69
C VAL A 304 14.76 -21.12 -3.73
N ILE A 305 16.06 -21.12 -3.41
CA ILE A 305 16.88 -19.90 -3.47
C ILE A 305 16.99 -19.42 -4.92
N ILE A 306 17.24 -20.35 -5.83
CA ILE A 306 17.37 -20.05 -7.27
C ILE A 306 16.04 -19.50 -7.80
N GLU A 307 14.92 -20.12 -7.47
CA GLU A 307 13.59 -19.67 -7.88
C GLU A 307 13.30 -18.26 -7.35
N GLY A 308 13.57 -17.98 -6.08
CA GLY A 308 13.37 -16.67 -5.49
C GLY A 308 14.22 -15.59 -6.17
N ILE A 309 15.52 -15.87 -6.39
CA ILE A 309 16.43 -14.96 -7.09
C ILE A 309 15.95 -14.74 -8.54
N TRP A 310 15.64 -15.82 -9.26
CA TRP A 310 15.12 -15.75 -10.62
C TRP A 310 13.82 -14.98 -10.69
N GLY A 311 12.90 -15.26 -9.76
CA GLY A 311 11.62 -14.60 -9.67
C GLY A 311 11.74 -13.09 -9.48
N VAL A 312 12.58 -12.65 -8.55
CA VAL A 312 12.83 -11.22 -8.30
C VAL A 312 13.48 -10.53 -9.50
N LEU A 313 14.38 -11.18 -10.19
CA LEU A 313 15.10 -10.58 -11.30
C LEU A 313 14.35 -10.64 -12.62
N PHE A 314 13.69 -11.76 -12.95
CA PHE A 314 13.23 -12.04 -14.31
C PHE A 314 11.75 -12.43 -14.45
N SER A 315 11.02 -12.67 -13.35
CA SER A 315 9.62 -13.08 -13.49
C SER A 315 8.74 -11.96 -14.07
N PRO A 316 7.81 -12.28 -14.98
CA PRO A 316 6.90 -11.28 -15.56
C PRO A 316 6.05 -10.52 -14.54
N GLY A 317 5.73 -11.16 -13.44
CA GLY A 317 4.85 -10.59 -12.42
C GLY A 317 5.56 -9.79 -11.33
N ARG A 318 6.90 -9.99 -11.12
CA ARG A 318 7.61 -9.43 -9.96
C ARG A 318 8.99 -8.87 -10.25
N SER A 319 9.49 -9.01 -11.48
CA SER A 319 10.83 -8.57 -11.85
C SER A 319 11.09 -7.11 -11.49
N ILE A 320 12.19 -6.86 -10.80
CA ILE A 320 12.64 -5.51 -10.48
C ILE A 320 12.85 -4.68 -11.75
N PHE A 321 13.22 -5.30 -12.88
CA PHE A 321 13.45 -4.60 -14.14
C PHE A 321 12.16 -4.24 -14.87
N ILE A 322 11.08 -5.02 -14.72
CA ILE A 322 9.76 -4.69 -15.27
C ILE A 322 9.15 -3.53 -14.47
N TYR A 323 9.25 -3.59 -13.14
CA TYR A 323 8.68 -2.54 -12.28
C TYR A 323 9.60 -1.32 -12.12
N THR A 324 10.87 -1.44 -12.47
CA THR A 324 11.83 -0.32 -12.48
C THR A 324 12.75 -0.43 -13.70
N PRO A 325 12.23 -0.18 -14.92
CA PRO A 325 12.99 -0.38 -16.17
C PRO A 325 14.31 0.41 -16.24
N LEU A 326 14.37 1.55 -15.54
CA LEU A 326 15.57 2.36 -15.45
C LEU A 326 16.81 1.61 -14.91
N LEU A 327 16.64 0.52 -14.16
CA LEU A 327 17.75 -0.30 -13.67
C LEU A 327 18.51 -0.96 -14.81
N LEU A 328 17.90 -1.16 -15.99
CA LEU A 328 18.57 -1.66 -17.19
C LEU A 328 19.72 -0.73 -17.63
N MET A 329 19.68 0.56 -17.28
CA MET A 329 20.79 1.49 -17.55
C MET A 329 22.11 1.04 -16.90
N LEU A 330 22.07 0.34 -15.79
CA LEU A 330 23.25 -0.20 -15.13
C LEU A 330 23.92 -1.28 -15.99
N PHE A 331 23.14 -2.15 -16.62
CA PHE A 331 23.66 -3.18 -17.53
C PHE A 331 24.11 -2.59 -18.86
N LEU A 332 23.33 -1.66 -19.40
CA LEU A 332 23.64 -1.05 -20.70
C LEU A 332 24.84 -0.11 -20.68
N PHE A 333 25.21 0.44 -19.52
CA PHE A 333 26.23 1.49 -19.45
C PHE A 333 27.12 1.41 -18.18
N TRP A 334 27.28 0.23 -17.56
CA TRP A 334 28.06 0.05 -16.32
C TRP A 334 29.50 0.54 -16.47
N TRP A 335 30.13 0.39 -17.65
CA TRP A 335 31.49 0.86 -17.95
C TRP A 335 31.66 2.38 -17.92
N LYS A 336 30.57 3.12 -17.91
CA LYS A 336 30.55 4.58 -17.76
C LYS A 336 30.68 5.05 -16.30
N LEU A 337 30.64 4.13 -15.35
CA LEU A 337 30.82 4.44 -13.93
C LEU A 337 32.25 4.83 -13.67
N LYS A 338 32.46 6.00 -13.07
CA LYS A 338 33.78 6.55 -12.79
C LYS A 338 34.38 5.89 -11.56
N LYS A 339 35.73 5.68 -11.56
CA LYS A 339 36.48 5.13 -10.42
C LYS A 339 36.24 5.88 -9.10
N ARG A 340 35.91 7.17 -9.14
CA ARG A 340 35.56 7.95 -7.93
C ARG A 340 34.33 7.46 -7.19
N LEU A 341 33.49 6.63 -7.81
CA LEU A 341 32.27 6.05 -7.25
C LEU A 341 32.48 4.66 -6.66
N ILE A 342 33.72 4.19 -6.52
CA ILE A 342 34.04 2.87 -5.95
C ILE A 342 33.32 2.64 -4.60
N PRO A 343 33.31 3.59 -3.65
CA PRO A 343 32.58 3.41 -2.39
C PRO A 343 31.08 3.11 -2.62
N GLU A 344 30.43 3.87 -3.50
CA GLU A 344 29.03 3.70 -3.85
C GLU A 344 28.80 2.37 -4.60
N ILE A 345 29.63 2.06 -5.59
CA ILE A 345 29.49 0.84 -6.38
C ILE A 345 29.58 -0.38 -5.47
N ILE A 346 30.60 -0.48 -4.65
CA ILE A 346 30.81 -1.65 -3.78
C ILE A 346 29.69 -1.76 -2.74
N SER A 347 29.41 -0.67 -2.01
CA SER A 347 28.43 -0.73 -0.92
C SER A 347 27.01 -0.92 -1.40
N PHE A 348 26.61 -0.29 -2.54
CA PHE A 348 25.27 -0.41 -3.09
C PHE A 348 25.06 -1.75 -3.79
N SER A 349 26.10 -2.30 -4.44
CA SER A 349 26.06 -3.67 -4.97
C SER A 349 25.95 -4.71 -3.86
N LEU A 350 26.69 -4.53 -2.76
CA LEU A 350 26.59 -5.41 -1.60
C LEU A 350 25.19 -5.34 -0.97
N LEU A 351 24.63 -4.12 -0.82
CA LEU A 351 23.27 -3.93 -0.32
C LEU A 351 22.27 -4.67 -1.22
N SER A 352 22.40 -4.51 -2.54
CA SER A 352 21.51 -5.17 -3.51
C SER A 352 21.64 -6.68 -3.46
N LEU A 353 22.85 -7.19 -3.38
CA LEU A 353 23.13 -8.63 -3.26
C LEU A 353 22.48 -9.22 -2.00
N ILE A 354 22.68 -8.56 -0.83
CA ILE A 354 22.09 -9.00 0.44
C ILE A 354 20.57 -9.07 0.32
N TYR A 355 19.92 -8.04 -0.26
CA TYR A 355 18.46 -8.03 -0.41
C TYR A 355 17.97 -9.11 -1.38
N VAL A 356 18.63 -9.30 -2.52
CA VAL A 356 18.26 -10.37 -3.48
C VAL A 356 18.41 -11.77 -2.85
N LEU A 357 19.50 -12.01 -2.12
CA LEU A 357 19.72 -13.28 -1.42
C LEU A 357 18.71 -13.51 -0.31
N MET A 358 18.46 -12.50 0.52
CA MET A 358 17.51 -12.63 1.64
C MET A 358 16.09 -12.88 1.17
N ILE A 359 15.68 -12.29 0.04
CA ILE A 359 14.36 -12.56 -0.54
C ILE A 359 14.29 -13.97 -1.11
N GLY A 360 15.34 -14.42 -1.79
CA GLY A 360 15.40 -15.80 -2.29
C GLY A 360 15.33 -16.86 -1.17
N ILE A 361 15.75 -16.49 0.06
CA ILE A 361 15.70 -17.38 1.23
C ILE A 361 14.39 -17.22 2.00
N ASN A 362 13.64 -16.14 1.78
CA ASN A 362 12.47 -15.80 2.57
C ASN A 362 11.32 -16.78 2.31
N ARG A 363 10.91 -17.49 3.35
CA ARG A 363 9.73 -18.35 3.39
C ARG A 363 8.69 -17.76 4.32
N GLY A 364 7.42 -17.85 3.95
CA GLY A 364 6.31 -17.58 4.85
C GLY A 364 6.19 -18.66 5.96
N ALA A 365 5.34 -18.40 6.94
CA ALA A 365 5.17 -19.27 8.10
C ALA A 365 4.67 -20.70 7.81
N GLU A 366 4.15 -20.94 6.61
CA GLU A 366 3.55 -22.21 6.16
C GLU A 366 4.30 -22.85 4.96
N ASP A 367 5.62 -22.74 4.92
CA ASP A 367 6.44 -23.19 3.77
C ASP A 367 6.14 -22.50 2.42
N PHE A 368 5.35 -21.41 2.44
CA PHE A 368 5.10 -20.61 1.26
C PHE A 368 6.35 -19.86 0.82
N LEU A 369 6.63 -19.90 -0.47
CA LEU A 369 7.67 -19.09 -1.10
C LEU A 369 7.25 -17.61 -1.07
N ALA A 370 7.64 -16.88 -0.04
CA ALA A 370 7.27 -15.46 0.13
C ALA A 370 8.18 -14.50 -0.65
N TRP A 371 9.02 -15.00 -1.57
CA TRP A 371 9.93 -14.17 -2.37
C TRP A 371 9.21 -13.12 -3.22
N HIS A 372 7.98 -13.38 -3.61
CA HIS A 372 7.17 -12.46 -4.44
C HIS A 372 6.63 -11.24 -3.68
N GLY A 373 6.76 -11.19 -2.34
CA GLY A 373 6.27 -10.08 -1.53
C GLY A 373 4.76 -10.01 -1.42
N GLU A 374 4.08 -11.14 -1.57
CA GLU A 374 2.61 -11.30 -1.47
C GLU A 374 1.85 -10.37 -2.42
N VAL A 375 0.71 -9.84 -1.98
CA VAL A 375 -0.13 -8.94 -2.75
C VAL A 375 0.48 -7.53 -2.77
N SER A 376 1.52 -7.30 -3.58
CA SER A 376 2.18 -6.00 -3.70
C SER A 376 2.39 -5.63 -5.17
N TRP A 377 2.63 -4.35 -5.46
CA TRP A 377 3.01 -3.89 -6.79
C TRP A 377 4.49 -4.14 -7.03
N GLY A 378 4.81 -5.12 -7.86
CA GLY A 378 6.17 -5.64 -7.95
C GLY A 378 6.60 -6.30 -6.63
N ASN A 379 7.90 -6.34 -6.37
CA ASN A 379 8.42 -6.86 -5.12
C ASN A 379 8.65 -5.71 -4.12
N ARG A 380 7.86 -5.68 -3.01
CA ARG A 380 7.90 -4.61 -2.01
C ARG A 380 9.25 -4.51 -1.28
N TYR A 381 9.96 -5.62 -1.13
CA TYR A 381 11.24 -5.63 -0.42
C TYR A 381 12.36 -5.00 -1.25
N MET A 382 12.26 -5.08 -2.58
CA MET A 382 13.27 -4.54 -3.50
C MET A 382 13.27 -3.01 -3.59
N ILE A 383 12.24 -2.32 -3.11
CA ILE A 383 12.24 -0.85 -3.16
C ILE A 383 13.39 -0.24 -2.35
N VAL A 384 13.93 -0.97 -1.37
CA VAL A 384 15.04 -0.50 -0.52
C VAL A 384 16.30 -0.21 -1.32
N ILE A 385 16.60 -0.98 -2.35
CA ILE A 385 17.82 -0.82 -3.15
C ILE A 385 17.69 0.21 -4.27
N ILE A 386 16.46 0.56 -4.66
CA ILE A 386 16.19 1.44 -5.81
C ILE A 386 16.87 2.80 -5.71
N PRO A 387 16.79 3.56 -4.59
CA PRO A 387 17.44 4.87 -4.49
C PRO A 387 18.96 4.80 -4.68
N PHE A 388 19.59 3.75 -4.15
CA PHE A 388 21.04 3.56 -4.22
C PHE A 388 21.49 3.22 -5.63
N LEU A 389 20.80 2.31 -6.31
CA LEU A 389 21.06 1.98 -7.71
C LEU A 389 20.77 3.18 -8.62
N PHE A 390 19.75 3.96 -8.31
CA PHE A 390 19.45 5.17 -9.08
C PHE A 390 20.52 6.25 -8.95
N ILE A 391 21.21 6.38 -7.82
CA ILE A 391 22.36 7.27 -7.68
C ILE A 391 23.46 6.90 -8.69
N LEU A 392 23.71 5.60 -8.91
CA LEU A 392 24.67 5.14 -9.93
C LEU A 392 24.17 5.50 -11.34
N ILE A 393 22.88 5.26 -11.63
CA ILE A 393 22.24 5.62 -12.92
C ILE A 393 22.34 7.12 -13.18
N ALA A 394 22.10 7.97 -12.18
CA ALA A 394 22.21 9.41 -12.31
C ALA A 394 23.65 9.87 -12.64
N ASN A 395 24.67 9.17 -12.14
CA ASN A 395 26.05 9.41 -12.50
C ASN A 395 26.38 8.92 -13.93
N ILE A 396 25.83 7.77 -14.36
CA ILE A 396 25.89 7.32 -15.76
C ILE A 396 25.26 8.35 -16.67
N TYR A 397 24.06 8.83 -16.37
CA TYR A 397 23.31 9.82 -17.16
C TYR A 397 24.15 11.05 -17.52
N GLN A 398 25.04 11.50 -16.63
CA GLN A 398 25.91 12.63 -16.88
C GLN A 398 26.93 12.39 -17.99
N THR A 399 27.33 11.14 -18.19
CA THR A 399 28.34 10.73 -19.18
C THR A 399 27.74 10.26 -20.50
N LEU A 400 26.40 10.16 -20.58
CA LEU A 400 25.71 9.75 -21.79
C LEU A 400 25.77 10.83 -22.89
N SER A 401 25.93 10.37 -24.13
CA SER A 401 25.70 11.20 -25.31
C SER A 401 24.24 11.66 -25.40
N LYS A 402 23.97 12.69 -26.19
CA LYS A 402 22.61 13.17 -26.46
C LYS A 402 21.75 12.03 -27.04
N TYR A 403 22.30 11.26 -27.98
CA TYR A 403 21.66 10.10 -28.58
C TYR A 403 21.21 9.07 -27.51
N ASN A 404 22.12 8.62 -26.64
CA ASN A 404 21.80 7.64 -25.61
C ASN A 404 20.77 8.15 -24.57
N LYS A 405 20.71 9.47 -24.34
CA LYS A 405 19.64 10.07 -23.51
C LYS A 405 18.27 9.95 -24.15
N TYR A 406 18.18 10.14 -25.47
CA TYR A 406 16.90 10.04 -26.19
C TYR A 406 16.51 8.59 -26.46
N PHE A 407 17.42 7.72 -26.87
CA PHE A 407 17.10 6.38 -27.35
C PHE A 407 17.25 5.27 -26.32
N ALA A 408 17.90 5.51 -25.18
CA ALA A 408 17.99 4.54 -24.11
C ALA A 408 17.32 5.05 -22.82
N PHE A 409 17.72 6.22 -22.30
CA PHE A 409 17.23 6.70 -21.01
C PHE A 409 15.75 7.11 -21.06
N LEU A 410 15.35 7.95 -22.01
CA LEU A 410 13.97 8.46 -22.11
C LEU A 410 12.91 7.36 -22.31
N PRO A 411 13.09 6.36 -23.19
CA PRO A 411 12.13 5.25 -23.30
C PRO A 411 11.96 4.48 -21.99
N LEU A 412 13.07 4.21 -21.26
CA LEU A 412 12.99 3.52 -19.97
C LEU A 412 12.27 4.37 -18.90
N VAL A 413 12.41 5.70 -18.94
CA VAL A 413 11.62 6.60 -18.09
C VAL A 413 10.13 6.50 -18.44
N LEU A 414 9.78 6.53 -19.72
CA LEU A 414 8.38 6.48 -20.17
C LEU A 414 7.72 5.14 -19.86
N ILE A 415 8.43 4.02 -20.09
CA ILE A 415 7.95 2.69 -19.70
C ILE A 415 7.77 2.62 -18.18
N GLY A 416 8.73 3.14 -17.40
CA GLY A 416 8.62 3.20 -15.95
C GLY A 416 7.41 4.03 -15.50
N LEU A 417 7.19 5.22 -16.06
CA LEU A 417 6.01 6.04 -15.80
C LEU A 417 4.71 5.29 -16.11
N TYR A 418 4.64 4.61 -17.26
CA TYR A 418 3.48 3.81 -17.61
C TYR A 418 3.20 2.72 -16.59
N VAL A 419 4.22 1.91 -16.26
CA VAL A 419 4.07 0.83 -15.27
C VAL A 419 3.65 1.38 -13.90
N GLN A 420 4.25 2.48 -13.45
CA GLN A 420 3.88 3.05 -12.15
C GLN A 420 2.49 3.71 -12.17
N SER A 421 2.06 4.27 -13.31
CA SER A 421 0.69 4.78 -13.46
C SER A 421 -0.35 3.68 -13.24
N LEU A 422 -0.11 2.47 -13.73
CA LEU A 422 -0.98 1.33 -13.46
C LEU A 422 -1.06 0.99 -11.96
N GLY A 423 0.06 1.08 -11.25
CA GLY A 423 0.11 0.81 -9.81
C GLY A 423 -0.52 1.91 -8.94
N ILE A 424 -0.39 3.19 -9.35
CA ILE A 424 -0.87 4.32 -8.56
C ILE A 424 -2.35 4.61 -8.76
N LEU A 425 -2.89 4.38 -9.96
CA LEU A 425 -4.28 4.67 -10.30
C LEU A 425 -5.25 3.61 -9.78
N PHE A 426 -4.80 2.36 -9.67
CA PHE A 426 -5.67 1.26 -9.27
C PHE A 426 -5.44 0.84 -7.83
N PRO A 427 -6.49 0.35 -7.16
CA PRO A 427 -6.37 -0.11 -5.79
C PRO A 427 -5.58 -1.40 -5.70
N TYR A 428 -5.06 -1.63 -4.50
CA TYR A 428 -4.27 -2.78 -4.16
C TYR A 428 -5.00 -4.12 -4.38
N GLN A 429 -6.31 -4.17 -4.09
CA GLN A 429 -7.12 -5.38 -4.12
C GLN A 429 -7.40 -5.90 -5.54
N ILE A 430 -7.58 -5.02 -6.52
CA ILE A 430 -7.75 -5.46 -7.93
C ILE A 430 -6.55 -6.27 -8.42
N LYS A 431 -5.37 -6.04 -7.85
CA LYS A 431 -4.16 -6.80 -8.18
C LYS A 431 -4.24 -8.27 -7.75
N ARG A 432 -4.98 -8.55 -6.67
CA ARG A 432 -5.18 -9.90 -6.13
C ARG A 432 -6.24 -10.68 -6.91
N GLY A 433 -7.36 -10.06 -7.24
CA GLY A 433 -8.54 -10.69 -7.85
C GLY A 433 -8.45 -10.97 -9.34
N ALA A 434 -7.29 -10.83 -9.91
CA ALA A 434 -7.12 -10.92 -11.34
C ALA A 434 -6.81 -12.33 -11.85
N LEU A 435 -6.93 -13.38 -11.02
CA LEU A 435 -6.84 -14.76 -11.46
C LEU A 435 -8.18 -15.22 -12.06
N PRO A 436 -8.19 -15.99 -13.17
CA PRO A 436 -9.42 -16.59 -13.66
C PRO A 436 -10.06 -17.50 -12.59
N ASN A 437 -11.39 -17.50 -12.50
CA ASN A 437 -12.13 -18.33 -11.54
C ASN A 437 -11.84 -19.83 -11.68
N ASP A 438 -11.45 -20.28 -12.86
CA ASP A 438 -11.07 -21.65 -13.21
C ASP A 438 -9.73 -22.11 -12.60
N ILE A 439 -8.93 -21.19 -12.05
CA ILE A 439 -7.65 -21.53 -11.39
C ILE A 439 -7.83 -21.81 -9.89
N TYR A 440 -8.99 -21.46 -9.32
CA TYR A 440 -9.31 -21.74 -7.90
C TYR A 440 -9.78 -23.16 -7.62
N ILE A 441 -9.81 -24.06 -8.62
CA ILE A 441 -10.49 -25.37 -8.54
C ILE A 441 -9.73 -26.39 -7.68
N ASN A 442 -8.47 -26.16 -7.31
CA ASN A 442 -7.73 -27.03 -6.40
C ASN A 442 -7.01 -26.21 -5.34
N GLU A 443 -7.62 -26.07 -4.17
CA GLU A 443 -7.04 -25.35 -3.02
C GLU A 443 -5.69 -25.91 -2.58
N ASP A 444 -5.41 -27.21 -2.81
CA ASP A 444 -4.18 -27.88 -2.41
C ASP A 444 -3.00 -27.74 -3.39
N SER A 445 -3.22 -27.24 -4.61
CA SER A 445 -2.19 -27.22 -5.65
C SER A 445 -1.81 -25.84 -6.18
N LEU A 446 -2.52 -24.78 -5.76
CA LEU A 446 -2.24 -23.41 -6.20
C LEU A 446 -1.46 -22.67 -5.14
N ASN A 447 -0.15 -22.80 -5.20
CA ASN A 447 0.73 -21.79 -4.64
C ASN A 447 0.35 -20.43 -5.22
N PHE A 448 -0.18 -19.55 -4.38
CA PHE A 448 -0.65 -18.18 -4.68
C PHE A 448 0.31 -17.34 -5.53
N GLY A 449 1.48 -17.86 -5.80
CA GLY A 449 2.58 -17.18 -6.44
C GLY A 449 2.88 -17.58 -7.88
N GLU A 450 2.57 -18.78 -8.34
CA GLU A 450 3.14 -19.30 -9.57
C GLU A 450 2.60 -18.63 -10.83
N TYR A 451 1.29 -18.66 -11.06
CA TYR A 451 0.70 -18.13 -12.30
C TYR A 451 0.85 -16.63 -12.51
N PRO A 452 0.50 -15.76 -11.50
CA PRO A 452 0.66 -14.31 -11.67
C PRO A 452 2.12 -13.88 -11.78
N ASN A 453 3.03 -14.69 -11.25
CA ASN A 453 4.44 -14.35 -11.22
C ASN A 453 5.15 -14.79 -12.50
N PHE A 454 4.87 -15.99 -13.04
CA PHE A 454 5.63 -16.54 -14.15
C PHE A 454 4.93 -16.48 -15.52
N ILE A 455 3.62 -16.30 -15.57
CA ILE A 455 2.88 -16.23 -16.83
C ILE A 455 2.54 -14.75 -17.15
N PRO A 456 3.08 -14.16 -18.24
CA PRO A 456 2.91 -12.74 -18.55
C PRO A 456 1.45 -12.26 -18.58
N ARG A 457 0.54 -13.05 -19.16
CA ARG A 457 -0.89 -12.69 -19.27
C ARG A 457 -1.60 -12.55 -17.92
N TYR A 458 -1.05 -13.16 -16.87
CA TYR A 458 -1.58 -13.08 -15.50
C TYR A 458 -0.83 -12.06 -14.64
N SER A 459 0.24 -11.47 -15.14
CA SER A 459 0.96 -10.42 -14.41
C SER A 459 0.08 -9.21 -14.12
N ALA A 460 0.30 -8.57 -12.98
CA ALA A 460 -0.46 -7.39 -12.59
C ALA A 460 -0.35 -6.25 -13.62
N VAL A 461 0.83 -6.06 -14.23
CA VAL A 461 1.05 -5.05 -15.26
C VAL A 461 0.15 -5.30 -16.48
N PHE A 462 0.11 -6.53 -16.99
CA PHE A 462 -0.70 -6.86 -18.16
C PHE A 462 -2.20 -6.69 -17.89
N LYS A 463 -2.67 -7.16 -16.74
CA LYS A 463 -4.08 -7.06 -16.34
C LYS A 463 -4.53 -5.64 -16.12
N MET A 464 -3.74 -4.86 -15.37
CA MET A 464 -4.04 -3.45 -15.14
C MET A 464 -3.99 -2.63 -16.42
N SER A 465 -3.13 -3.01 -17.39
CA SER A 465 -3.15 -2.41 -18.72
C SER A 465 -4.50 -2.63 -19.42
N LYS A 466 -5.04 -3.86 -19.40
CA LYS A 466 -6.37 -4.14 -19.97
C LYS A 466 -7.47 -3.33 -19.26
N VAL A 467 -7.43 -3.27 -17.92
CA VAL A 467 -8.39 -2.47 -17.14
C VAL A 467 -8.29 -1.00 -17.50
N LEU A 468 -7.08 -0.44 -17.59
CA LEU A 468 -6.87 0.95 -18.00
C LEU A 468 -7.47 1.23 -19.38
N PHE A 469 -7.16 0.41 -20.38
CA PHE A 469 -7.70 0.59 -21.74
C PHE A 469 -9.21 0.48 -21.78
N LYS A 470 -9.82 -0.47 -21.04
CA LYS A 470 -11.28 -0.58 -20.91
C LYS A 470 -11.87 0.69 -20.30
N ARG A 471 -11.27 1.22 -19.22
CA ARG A 471 -11.73 2.44 -18.55
C ARG A 471 -11.57 3.67 -19.45
N LEU A 472 -10.44 3.83 -20.12
CA LEU A 472 -10.23 4.94 -21.04
C LEU A 472 -11.22 4.93 -22.22
N LYS A 473 -11.57 3.74 -22.72
CA LYS A 473 -12.60 3.59 -23.76
C LYS A 473 -13.97 4.04 -23.27
N ASN A 474 -14.26 3.81 -21.98
CA ASN A 474 -15.55 4.12 -21.37
C ASN A 474 -15.50 5.35 -20.44
N ILE A 475 -14.55 6.27 -20.65
CA ILE A 475 -14.29 7.39 -19.74
C ILE A 475 -15.53 8.27 -19.52
N LYS A 476 -16.39 8.39 -20.54
CA LYS A 476 -17.67 9.10 -20.43
C LYS A 476 -18.56 8.47 -19.37
N ASN A 477 -18.55 7.16 -19.26
CA ASN A 477 -19.36 6.39 -18.32
C ASN A 477 -18.78 6.40 -16.89
N ILE A 478 -17.50 6.78 -16.71
CA ILE A 478 -16.87 6.86 -15.38
C ILE A 478 -17.43 8.03 -14.56
N TYR A 479 -17.86 9.08 -15.22
CA TYR A 479 -18.37 10.31 -14.60
C TYR A 479 -19.88 10.47 -14.71
N ASP A 480 -20.53 9.69 -15.56
CA ASP A 480 -21.96 9.77 -15.81
C ASP A 480 -22.67 8.55 -15.19
N HIS A 481 -22.81 8.59 -13.87
CA HIS A 481 -23.52 7.52 -13.13
C HIS A 481 -25.02 7.66 -13.21
N GLY A 482 -25.54 8.54 -14.03
CA GLY A 482 -26.97 8.85 -14.12
C GLY A 482 -27.59 9.04 -12.73
N ASP A 483 -28.20 10.17 -12.48
CA ASP A 483 -28.80 10.44 -11.18
C ASP A 483 -30.15 9.71 -11.06
N TYR A 484 -30.10 8.37 -10.95
CA TYR A 484 -31.28 7.52 -10.82
C TYR A 484 -31.74 7.37 -9.36
N ASN A 485 -31.10 8.07 -8.42
CA ASN A 485 -31.41 7.99 -7.00
C ASN A 485 -31.55 6.53 -6.50
N LEU A 486 -30.66 5.66 -6.97
CA LEU A 486 -30.70 4.23 -6.67
C LEU A 486 -30.44 3.98 -5.20
N LYS A 487 -31.34 3.25 -4.56
CA LYS A 487 -31.23 2.85 -3.15
C LYS A 487 -31.56 1.37 -3.00
N LEU A 488 -30.71 0.66 -2.25
CA LEU A 488 -31.08 -0.65 -1.72
C LEU A 488 -31.96 -0.41 -0.50
N TYR A 489 -33.26 -0.68 -0.65
CA TYR A 489 -34.26 -0.25 0.32
C TYR A 489 -34.26 -1.13 1.56
N ASP A 490 -34.38 -2.45 1.38
CA ASP A 490 -34.30 -3.44 2.46
C ASP A 490 -33.84 -4.81 1.93
N GLY A 491 -33.64 -5.77 2.81
CA GLY A 491 -33.27 -7.14 2.45
C GLY A 491 -31.86 -7.32 1.95
N TYR A 492 -31.01 -6.29 2.04
CA TYR A 492 -29.58 -6.37 1.69
C TYR A 492 -28.72 -6.23 2.93
N ASP A 493 -27.68 -7.03 2.96
CA ASP A 493 -26.69 -6.98 4.00
C ASP A 493 -25.69 -5.82 3.82
N SER A 494 -24.87 -5.59 4.84
CA SER A 494 -23.73 -4.69 4.71
C SER A 494 -22.84 -5.15 3.55
N PRO A 495 -22.10 -4.23 2.87
CA PRO A 495 -21.27 -4.60 1.76
C PRO A 495 -20.22 -5.61 2.20
N PHE A 496 -20.17 -6.71 1.51
CA PHE A 496 -19.24 -7.79 1.75
C PHE A 496 -18.22 -7.86 0.61
N ASP A 497 -16.96 -7.96 0.94
CA ASP A 497 -15.87 -7.97 -0.03
C ASP A 497 -15.14 -9.32 0.00
N LEU A 498 -15.30 -10.10 -1.05
CA LEU A 498 -14.56 -11.37 -1.24
C LEU A 498 -13.16 -11.12 -1.85
N GLY A 499 -12.59 -9.93 -1.62
CA GLY A 499 -11.21 -9.60 -2.01
C GLY A 499 -11.06 -8.86 -3.34
N TRP A 500 -12.05 -8.82 -4.22
CA TRP A 500 -11.99 -8.12 -5.51
C TRP A 500 -13.32 -7.60 -6.05
N THR A 501 -14.42 -8.05 -5.51
CA THR A 501 -15.75 -7.58 -5.88
C THR A 501 -16.57 -7.36 -4.64
N LYS A 502 -17.40 -6.33 -4.67
CA LYS A 502 -18.33 -6.08 -3.60
C LYS A 502 -19.59 -6.89 -3.83
N TRP A 503 -20.00 -7.51 -2.76
CA TRP A 503 -21.15 -8.35 -2.73
C TRP A 503 -22.10 -7.83 -1.65
N ARG A 504 -23.38 -7.84 -1.92
CA ARG A 504 -24.39 -7.69 -0.90
C ARG A 504 -25.18 -8.96 -0.81
N GLY A 505 -25.15 -9.58 0.35
CA GLY A 505 -26.04 -10.69 0.63
C GLY A 505 -27.50 -10.25 0.49
N THR A 506 -28.32 -11.06 -0.18
CA THR A 506 -29.74 -10.83 -0.29
C THR A 506 -30.49 -11.70 0.71
N MET A 507 -31.41 -11.11 1.45
CA MET A 507 -32.42 -11.86 2.19
C MET A 507 -33.40 -12.56 1.22
N PRO A 508 -34.23 -13.48 1.70
CA PRO A 508 -35.20 -14.14 0.84
C PRO A 508 -36.06 -13.16 0.02
N THR A 509 -36.30 -11.98 0.56
CA THR A 509 -36.96 -10.86 -0.16
C THR A 509 -36.12 -9.60 0.07
N ALA A 510 -35.77 -8.91 -1.01
CA ALA A 510 -35.04 -7.67 -0.98
C ALA A 510 -35.65 -6.67 -1.98
N HIS A 511 -35.49 -5.37 -1.70
CA HIS A 511 -36.07 -4.32 -2.53
C HIS A 511 -34.98 -3.31 -2.98
N ILE A 512 -35.04 -2.94 -4.25
CA ILE A 512 -34.22 -1.89 -4.86
C ILE A 512 -35.14 -0.76 -5.29
N SER A 513 -34.94 0.45 -4.82
CA SER A 513 -35.68 1.62 -5.28
C SER A 513 -34.82 2.47 -6.22
N PHE A 514 -35.42 3.07 -7.23
CA PHE A 514 -34.74 3.96 -8.17
C PHE A 514 -35.75 4.91 -8.85
N ASP A 515 -35.23 6.03 -9.34
CA ASP A 515 -36.06 7.00 -10.09
C ASP A 515 -35.76 6.88 -11.59
N ASN A 516 -36.83 7.07 -12.38
CA ASN A 516 -36.72 7.13 -13.84
C ASN A 516 -36.50 8.59 -14.26
N ASN A 517 -35.25 8.97 -14.52
CA ASN A 517 -34.90 10.35 -14.82
C ASN A 517 -35.52 10.81 -16.17
N LYS A 518 -36.10 12.01 -16.20
CA LYS A 518 -36.68 12.58 -17.43
C LYS A 518 -35.70 12.76 -18.57
N LYS A 519 -34.40 12.88 -18.29
CA LYS A 519 -33.35 13.07 -19.30
C LYS A 519 -32.83 11.76 -19.91
N ASP A 520 -32.71 10.71 -19.08
CA ASP A 520 -32.21 9.39 -19.51
C ASP A 520 -33.16 8.33 -19.00
N LYS A 521 -34.19 8.02 -19.80
CA LYS A 521 -35.15 6.97 -19.47
C LYS A 521 -34.47 5.63 -19.34
N ILE A 522 -34.88 4.87 -18.33
CA ILE A 522 -34.35 3.52 -18.12
C ILE A 522 -34.98 2.59 -19.18
N HIS A 523 -34.14 1.90 -19.93
CA HIS A 523 -34.51 0.92 -20.93
C HIS A 523 -34.16 -0.50 -20.50
N ASP A 524 -33.03 -0.64 -19.78
CA ASP A 524 -32.55 -1.92 -19.27
C ASP A 524 -31.99 -1.78 -17.87
N LEU A 525 -32.17 -2.82 -17.08
CA LEU A 525 -31.61 -3.00 -15.76
C LEU A 525 -30.90 -4.37 -15.74
N THR A 526 -29.59 -4.37 -15.55
CA THR A 526 -28.83 -5.60 -15.40
C THR A 526 -28.40 -5.77 -13.96
N LEU A 527 -28.71 -6.91 -13.38
CA LEU A 527 -28.32 -7.31 -12.04
C LEU A 527 -27.39 -8.50 -12.14
N GLN A 528 -26.22 -8.42 -11.52
CA GLN A 528 -25.28 -9.54 -11.45
C GLN A 528 -25.31 -10.15 -10.05
N PHE A 529 -25.60 -11.44 -9.98
CA PHE A 529 -25.68 -12.21 -8.75
C PHE A 529 -24.64 -13.33 -8.75
N ARG A 530 -24.25 -13.76 -7.56
CA ARG A 530 -23.48 -14.97 -7.33
C ARG A 530 -24.14 -15.84 -6.27
N ASN A 531 -24.27 -17.11 -6.55
CA ASN A 531 -24.64 -18.13 -5.59
C ASN A 531 -23.37 -18.73 -4.97
N HIS A 532 -22.96 -18.22 -3.80
CA HIS A 532 -21.74 -18.67 -3.15
C HIS A 532 -22.01 -19.80 -2.16
N GLN A 533 -21.31 -20.92 -2.28
CA GLN A 533 -21.40 -22.02 -1.32
C GLN A 533 -20.60 -21.70 -0.06
N LEU A 534 -21.31 -21.46 1.03
CA LEU A 534 -20.72 -21.31 2.35
C LEU A 534 -20.42 -22.63 3.05
N ILE A 535 -21.03 -23.73 2.57
CA ILE A 535 -20.84 -25.09 3.08
C ILE A 535 -20.37 -25.94 1.91
N PRO A 536 -19.10 -26.44 1.94
CA PRO A 536 -18.48 -27.15 0.82
C PRO A 536 -19.21 -28.41 0.33
N SER A 537 -20.11 -28.98 1.14
CA SER A 537 -20.81 -30.24 0.83
C SER A 537 -22.23 -30.06 0.28
N SER A 538 -22.71 -28.82 0.13
CA SER A 538 -24.10 -28.59 -0.31
C SER A 538 -24.13 -28.08 -1.76
N THR A 539 -24.71 -28.87 -2.65
CA THR A 539 -25.02 -28.45 -4.02
C THR A 539 -26.48 -28.02 -4.10
N TYR A 540 -26.76 -26.72 -4.07
CA TYR A 540 -28.09 -26.19 -4.30
C TYR A 540 -28.06 -25.07 -5.32
N SER A 541 -29.10 -24.97 -6.10
CA SER A 541 -29.35 -23.86 -7.01
C SER A 541 -30.26 -22.83 -6.35
N ALA A 542 -30.02 -21.57 -6.63
CA ALA A 542 -30.90 -20.50 -6.19
C ALA A 542 -31.81 -20.05 -7.35
N GLN A 543 -33.05 -19.90 -7.07
CA GLN A 543 -34.05 -19.34 -7.98
C GLN A 543 -34.36 -17.92 -7.53
N ILE A 544 -34.12 -16.93 -8.40
CA ILE A 544 -34.39 -15.53 -8.15
C ILE A 544 -35.52 -15.10 -9.06
N SER A 545 -36.57 -14.48 -8.46
CA SER A 545 -37.68 -13.89 -9.19
C SER A 545 -37.74 -12.37 -8.97
N PHE A 546 -38.20 -11.66 -9.97
CA PHE A 546 -38.25 -10.22 -10.02
C PHE A 546 -39.64 -9.70 -10.23
N ASN A 547 -40.01 -8.68 -9.46
CA ASN A 547 -41.27 -7.98 -9.57
C ASN A 547 -41.03 -6.48 -9.49
N LEU A 548 -41.45 -5.72 -10.47
CA LEU A 548 -41.29 -4.27 -10.55
C LEU A 548 -42.62 -3.58 -10.34
N ASN A 549 -42.70 -2.71 -9.33
CA ASN A 549 -43.90 -1.96 -9.00
C ASN A 549 -45.18 -2.87 -8.88
N ASP A 550 -45.00 -4.04 -8.25
CA ASP A 550 -46.03 -5.08 -8.07
C ASP A 550 -46.47 -5.80 -9.35
N GLN A 551 -45.74 -5.62 -10.44
CA GLN A 551 -45.96 -6.34 -11.69
C GLN A 551 -44.82 -7.34 -11.98
N ASN A 552 -45.20 -8.55 -12.37
CA ASN A 552 -44.22 -9.55 -12.78
C ASN A 552 -43.62 -9.16 -14.13
N LEU A 553 -42.29 -9.31 -14.23
CA LEU A 553 -41.56 -9.06 -15.47
C LEU A 553 -41.57 -10.31 -16.37
N ASP A 554 -41.56 -10.16 -17.69
CA ASP A 554 -41.59 -11.28 -18.64
C ASP A 554 -40.40 -12.23 -18.49
N GLN A 555 -39.23 -11.76 -18.01
CA GLN A 555 -38.08 -12.56 -17.60
C GLN A 555 -37.97 -12.63 -16.08
N SER A 556 -39.04 -13.03 -15.42
CA SER A 556 -39.18 -12.88 -13.97
C SER A 556 -38.36 -13.85 -13.14
N THR A 557 -37.70 -14.83 -13.73
CA THR A 557 -37.01 -15.87 -12.94
C THR A 557 -35.71 -16.33 -13.56
N ILE A 558 -34.64 -16.33 -12.76
CA ILE A 558 -33.33 -16.92 -13.12
C ILE A 558 -32.97 -18.02 -12.12
N ILE A 559 -32.23 -19.02 -12.59
CA ILE A 559 -31.69 -20.08 -11.73
C ILE A 559 -30.16 -19.96 -11.73
N ILE A 560 -29.59 -19.80 -10.55
CA ILE A 560 -28.15 -19.68 -10.37
C ILE A 560 -27.61 -20.96 -9.73
N PRO A 561 -26.82 -21.77 -10.46
CA PRO A 561 -26.15 -22.92 -9.86
C PRO A 561 -25.18 -22.50 -8.75
N ALA A 562 -24.84 -23.44 -7.89
CA ALA A 562 -23.86 -23.23 -6.82
C ALA A 562 -22.51 -22.71 -7.37
N ASP A 563 -21.93 -21.74 -6.68
CA ASP A 563 -20.65 -21.09 -7.01
C ASP A 563 -20.54 -20.50 -8.42
N LYS A 564 -21.67 -20.15 -9.02
CA LYS A 564 -21.74 -19.49 -10.34
C LYS A 564 -22.21 -18.05 -10.22
N ASP A 565 -21.71 -17.23 -11.13
CA ASP A 565 -22.19 -15.89 -11.38
C ASP A 565 -23.26 -15.93 -12.47
N GLN A 566 -24.31 -15.17 -12.31
CA GLN A 566 -25.38 -15.06 -13.30
C GLN A 566 -25.82 -13.61 -13.42
N GLU A 567 -26.00 -13.15 -14.65
CA GLU A 567 -26.59 -11.86 -14.95
C GLU A 567 -28.08 -12.01 -15.23
N ALA A 568 -28.91 -11.18 -14.58
CA ALA A 568 -30.28 -10.98 -14.91
C ALA A 568 -30.40 -9.67 -15.70
N LYS A 569 -30.79 -9.75 -16.95
CA LYS A 569 -31.10 -8.58 -17.79
C LYS A 569 -32.62 -8.39 -17.81
N LEU A 570 -33.07 -7.37 -17.10
CA LEU A 570 -34.47 -7.04 -17.00
C LEU A 570 -34.79 -5.96 -18.03
N GLN A 571 -35.67 -6.27 -18.98
CA GLN A 571 -36.18 -5.31 -19.95
C GLN A 571 -37.62 -4.93 -19.51
N PHE A 572 -37.92 -3.65 -19.58
CA PHE A 572 -39.20 -3.13 -19.13
C PHE A 572 -39.96 -2.47 -20.29
N SER A 573 -41.28 -2.61 -20.30
CA SER A 573 -42.12 -1.66 -20.99
C SER A 573 -42.06 -0.31 -20.27
N THR A 574 -41.97 0.78 -21.03
CA THR A 574 -41.95 2.15 -20.48
C THR A 574 -43.18 2.46 -19.62
N ASP A 575 -44.25 1.70 -19.78
CA ASP A 575 -45.53 1.90 -19.10
C ASP A 575 -45.53 1.40 -17.64
N ILE A 576 -44.57 0.54 -17.27
CA ILE A 576 -44.45 -0.01 -15.92
C ILE A 576 -43.65 0.94 -15.02
N LEU A 577 -42.77 1.79 -15.61
CA LEU A 577 -41.91 2.68 -14.87
C LEU A 577 -42.63 3.97 -14.48
N LYS A 578 -42.58 4.30 -13.20
CA LYS A 578 -42.97 5.60 -12.65
C LYS A 578 -41.82 6.59 -12.80
N ASP A 579 -42.12 7.88 -12.85
CA ASP A 579 -41.08 8.92 -12.88
C ASP A 579 -40.20 8.88 -11.62
N GLN A 580 -40.74 8.51 -10.47
CA GLN A 580 -40.03 8.41 -9.19
C GLN A 580 -40.50 7.20 -8.38
N ASN A 581 -39.64 6.76 -7.46
CA ASN A 581 -39.95 5.68 -6.51
C ASN A 581 -40.38 4.36 -7.17
N ASN A 582 -39.64 3.92 -8.19
CA ASN A 582 -39.80 2.55 -8.68
C ASN A 582 -39.22 1.59 -7.65
N ILE A 583 -39.94 0.50 -7.39
CA ILE A 583 -39.52 -0.54 -6.45
C ILE A 583 -39.38 -1.85 -7.20
N LEU A 584 -38.16 -2.36 -7.29
CA LEU A 584 -37.89 -3.71 -7.79
C LEU A 584 -37.73 -4.64 -6.58
N LYS A 585 -38.67 -5.57 -6.48
CA LYS A 585 -38.63 -6.66 -5.51
C LYS A 585 -37.82 -7.83 -6.08
N VAL A 586 -36.92 -8.37 -5.29
CA VAL A 586 -36.07 -9.50 -5.59
C VAL A 586 -36.37 -10.61 -4.59
N ASP A 587 -37.09 -11.63 -5.00
CA ASP A 587 -37.40 -12.79 -4.16
C ASP A 587 -36.46 -13.95 -4.50
N THR A 588 -35.83 -14.54 -3.47
CA THR A 588 -34.90 -15.63 -3.58
C THR A 588 -35.45 -16.90 -2.96
N ASN A 589 -35.44 -17.99 -3.70
CA ASN A 589 -35.80 -19.32 -3.23
C ASN A 589 -34.70 -20.31 -3.54
N TYR A 590 -34.43 -21.24 -2.65
CA TYR A 590 -33.38 -22.26 -2.81
C TYR A 590 -33.98 -23.60 -3.18
N ILE A 591 -33.50 -24.17 -4.28
CA ILE A 591 -33.96 -25.45 -4.81
C ILE A 591 -32.93 -26.52 -4.39
N GLY A 592 -33.41 -27.58 -3.74
CA GLY A 592 -32.60 -28.77 -3.43
C GLY A 592 -32.11 -28.88 -1.98
N THR A 593 -32.53 -27.99 -1.07
CA THR A 593 -32.18 -28.12 0.34
C THR A 593 -33.39 -28.39 1.23
N SER A 594 -33.26 -29.41 2.07
CA SER A 594 -34.29 -29.78 3.05
C SER A 594 -34.13 -29.15 4.44
N SER A 595 -32.99 -28.51 4.73
CA SER A 595 -32.71 -28.02 6.09
C SER A 595 -33.14 -26.59 6.33
N ALA A 596 -33.99 -26.39 7.34
CA ALA A 596 -34.45 -25.07 7.80
C ALA A 596 -33.30 -24.15 8.29
N GLN A 597 -32.14 -24.74 8.69
CA GLN A 597 -30.96 -23.99 9.10
C GLN A 597 -30.23 -23.32 7.91
N LEU A 598 -30.26 -23.96 6.72
CA LEU A 598 -29.67 -23.38 5.50
C LEU A 598 -30.52 -22.22 4.95
N LYS A 599 -31.84 -22.23 5.20
CA LYS A 599 -32.71 -21.12 4.79
C LYS A 599 -32.47 -19.81 5.54
N LYS A 600 -31.81 -19.86 6.71
CA LYS A 600 -31.39 -18.68 7.46
C LYS A 600 -30.00 -18.17 7.09
N LYS A 601 -29.18 -18.98 6.39
CA LYS A 601 -27.85 -18.59 5.95
C LYS A 601 -27.92 -18.10 4.52
N GLN A 602 -27.60 -16.86 4.31
CA GLN A 602 -27.62 -16.24 2.99
C GLN A 602 -26.55 -16.81 2.10
N THR A 603 -26.89 -16.90 0.83
CA THR A 603 -26.04 -17.55 -0.12
C THR A 603 -26.02 -16.88 -1.48
N ILE A 604 -26.89 -15.89 -1.68
CA ILE A 604 -26.89 -15.09 -2.90
C ILE A 604 -26.39 -13.71 -2.62
N PHE A 605 -25.46 -13.27 -3.44
CA PHE A 605 -24.85 -11.97 -3.35
C PHE A 605 -25.14 -11.17 -4.61
N LEU A 606 -25.69 -9.98 -4.42
CA LEU A 606 -25.80 -8.97 -5.46
C LEU A 606 -24.45 -8.28 -5.62
N GLN A 607 -23.90 -8.33 -6.82
CA GLN A 607 -22.58 -7.81 -7.12
C GLN A 607 -22.61 -6.44 -7.80
N ILE A 608 -23.38 -6.33 -8.86
CA ILE A 608 -23.41 -5.13 -9.71
C ILE A 608 -24.86 -4.88 -10.13
N ILE A 609 -25.23 -3.61 -10.12
CA ILE A 609 -26.44 -3.09 -10.77
C ILE A 609 -25.98 -2.19 -11.91
N ARG A 610 -26.47 -2.43 -13.12
CA ARG A 610 -26.28 -1.52 -14.26
C ARG A 610 -27.62 -1.03 -14.75
N ILE A 611 -27.74 0.28 -14.91
CA ILE A 611 -28.88 0.92 -15.54
C ILE A 611 -28.41 1.50 -16.87
N ASN A 612 -29.07 1.13 -17.96
CA ASN A 612 -28.69 1.51 -19.32
C ASN A 612 -27.19 1.20 -19.63
N GLY A 613 -26.70 0.05 -19.12
CA GLY A 613 -25.33 -0.39 -19.26
C GLY A 613 -24.32 0.28 -18.32
N LEU A 614 -24.73 1.26 -17.50
CA LEU A 614 -23.88 1.98 -16.55
C LEU A 614 -23.97 1.34 -15.17
N ALA A 615 -22.83 0.96 -14.61
CA ALA A 615 -22.78 0.42 -13.26
C ALA A 615 -23.17 1.48 -12.22
N GLN A 616 -24.06 1.09 -11.33
CA GLN A 616 -24.57 1.93 -10.25
C GLN A 616 -23.84 1.62 -8.94
N ASN A 617 -23.78 2.61 -8.06
CA ASN A 617 -23.20 2.43 -6.74
C ASN A 617 -24.20 1.71 -5.81
N ILE A 618 -23.95 0.44 -5.54
CA ILE A 618 -24.77 -0.37 -4.64
C ILE A 618 -24.44 -0.19 -3.16
N ASN A 619 -23.54 0.73 -2.82
CA ASN A 619 -23.11 0.96 -1.44
C ASN A 619 -23.88 2.08 -0.74
N THR A 620 -24.68 2.85 -1.47
CA THR A 620 -25.56 3.85 -0.88
C THR A 620 -26.78 3.16 -0.29
N LEU A 621 -26.69 2.81 0.99
CA LEU A 621 -27.86 2.38 1.77
C LEU A 621 -28.34 3.56 2.59
N ASP A 622 -29.59 3.91 2.43
CA ASP A 622 -30.30 4.81 3.35
C ASP A 622 -30.70 4.12 4.67
N TYR A 623 -30.12 2.97 4.97
CA TYR A 623 -30.59 2.15 6.07
C TYR A 623 -29.49 1.82 7.07
N PRO A 624 -29.67 2.17 8.35
CA PRO A 624 -28.79 1.70 9.42
C PRO A 624 -29.16 0.24 9.78
N TYR A 625 -29.04 -0.68 8.82
CA TYR A 625 -29.31 -2.07 9.08
C TYR A 625 -28.06 -2.78 9.55
N VAL A 626 -28.02 -3.07 10.84
CA VAL A 626 -27.08 -4.05 11.39
C VAL A 626 -27.58 -5.42 10.95
N SER A 627 -26.90 -6.04 10.03
CA SER A 627 -27.30 -7.32 9.51
C SER A 627 -27.17 -8.41 10.58
N PRO A 628 -28.22 -9.20 10.81
CA PRO A 628 -28.09 -10.44 11.58
C PRO A 628 -27.21 -11.49 10.90
N ILE A 629 -26.67 -11.20 9.73
CA ILE A 629 -25.95 -12.14 8.88
C ILE A 629 -24.47 -12.13 9.12
N SER A 630 -23.90 -10.99 9.57
CA SER A 630 -22.51 -10.97 10.03
C SER A 630 -22.30 -12.03 11.12
N GLU A 631 -23.28 -12.20 12.00
CA GLU A 631 -23.27 -13.28 13.00
C GLU A 631 -23.44 -14.68 12.41
N SER A 632 -24.19 -14.82 11.31
CA SER A 632 -24.55 -16.14 10.78
C SER A 632 -23.60 -16.68 9.72
N LEU A 633 -22.97 -15.80 8.93
CA LEU A 633 -22.04 -16.17 7.86
C LEU A 633 -20.69 -16.67 8.40
N TYR A 634 -20.22 -16.06 9.47
CA TYR A 634 -18.89 -16.32 9.99
C TYR A 634 -18.90 -17.07 11.30
N GLY A 635 -20.04 -17.26 11.93
CA GLY A 635 -20.12 -17.89 13.26
C GLY A 635 -19.22 -17.18 14.27
N THR A 636 -19.20 -17.66 15.48
CA THR A 636 -18.32 -17.17 16.55
C THR A 636 -16.82 -17.38 16.30
N GLU A 637 -16.45 -18.11 15.24
CA GLU A 637 -15.07 -18.43 14.91
C GLU A 637 -14.29 -17.30 14.21
N TYR A 638 -14.98 -16.29 13.69
CA TYR A 638 -14.37 -15.18 12.92
C TYR A 638 -14.40 -13.83 13.63
N HIS A 639 -14.84 -13.79 14.89
CA HIS A 639 -14.81 -12.58 15.72
C HIS A 639 -13.42 -12.40 16.36
N TYR A 640 -12.48 -11.81 15.59
CA TYR A 640 -11.10 -11.77 16.05
C TYR A 640 -10.65 -10.46 16.66
N TRP A 641 -11.33 -9.36 16.36
CA TRP A 641 -10.78 -8.05 16.58
C TRP A 641 -11.80 -7.09 17.19
N GLY A 642 -11.40 -6.45 18.29
CA GLY A 642 -12.21 -5.42 18.93
C GLY A 642 -13.32 -6.00 19.80
N ASN A 643 -14.52 -5.46 19.72
CA ASN A 643 -15.68 -5.95 20.40
C ASN A 643 -16.04 -7.34 19.86
N GLU A 644 -16.66 -8.17 20.71
CA GLU A 644 -17.07 -9.53 20.35
C GLU A 644 -17.99 -9.61 19.11
N GLU A 645 -18.51 -8.47 18.68
CA GLU A 645 -19.45 -8.29 17.59
C GLU A 645 -18.83 -7.91 16.24
N GLN A 646 -17.52 -7.55 16.20
CA GLN A 646 -16.89 -7.08 14.96
C GLN A 646 -15.94 -8.10 14.36
N ASN A 647 -16.16 -8.44 13.10
CA ASN A 647 -15.30 -9.30 12.31
C ASN A 647 -14.21 -8.46 11.64
N LEU A 648 -12.94 -8.76 11.91
CA LEU A 648 -11.82 -8.03 11.31
C LEU A 648 -11.82 -8.12 9.78
N TRP A 649 -12.21 -9.25 9.23
CA TRP A 649 -12.26 -9.45 7.79
C TRP A 649 -13.30 -8.51 7.15
N GLU A 650 -14.45 -8.33 7.78
CA GLU A 650 -15.45 -7.34 7.35
C GLU A 650 -14.90 -5.92 7.45
N ILE A 651 -14.28 -5.56 8.56
CA ILE A 651 -13.69 -4.23 8.77
C ILE A 651 -12.63 -3.96 7.69
N TRP A 652 -11.72 -4.89 7.47
CA TRP A 652 -10.69 -4.73 6.47
C TRP A 652 -11.26 -4.63 5.05
N ASN A 653 -12.24 -5.45 4.72
CA ASN A 653 -12.88 -5.45 3.41
C ASN A 653 -13.74 -4.19 3.18
N VAL A 654 -14.42 -3.72 4.21
CA VAL A 654 -15.17 -2.45 4.17
C VAL A 654 -14.25 -1.29 3.79
N HIS A 655 -13.07 -1.23 4.36
CA HIS A 655 -12.11 -0.15 4.07
C HIS A 655 -11.40 -0.30 2.72
N SER A 656 -11.37 -1.48 2.16
CA SER A 656 -10.72 -1.74 0.88
C SER A 656 -11.64 -1.61 -0.34
N ARG A 657 -12.82 -1.05 -0.18
CA ARG A 657 -13.84 -0.89 -1.24
C ARG A 657 -13.29 -0.26 -2.50
N VAL A 658 -13.53 -0.96 -3.59
CA VAL A 658 -13.05 -0.61 -4.90
C VAL A 658 -14.20 -0.66 -5.89
N PHE A 659 -14.34 0.40 -6.67
CA PHE A 659 -15.21 0.39 -7.83
C PHE A 659 -14.43 -0.05 -9.06
N GLU A 660 -14.92 -1.05 -9.78
CA GLU A 660 -14.27 -1.52 -11.00
C GLU A 660 -14.13 -0.42 -12.07
N GLU A 661 -15.05 0.56 -12.07
CA GLU A 661 -15.09 1.61 -13.06
C GLU A 661 -14.28 2.85 -12.70
N THR A 662 -13.73 2.97 -11.49
CA THR A 662 -13.07 4.20 -11.04
C THR A 662 -11.61 4.02 -10.68
N PHE A 663 -10.92 5.14 -10.54
CA PHE A 663 -9.56 5.19 -10.03
C PHE A 663 -9.57 5.33 -8.50
N ASP A 664 -8.61 4.69 -7.85
CA ASP A 664 -8.48 4.70 -6.40
C ASP A 664 -7.68 5.93 -5.94
N LEU A 665 -8.35 7.08 -5.91
CA LEU A 665 -7.80 8.37 -5.50
C LEU A 665 -8.74 8.99 -4.47
N TRP A 666 -8.18 9.55 -3.38
CA TRP A 666 -8.97 10.06 -2.26
C TRP A 666 -10.02 11.11 -2.66
N TRP A 667 -9.71 11.97 -3.60
CA TRP A 667 -10.60 13.03 -4.07
C TRP A 667 -11.74 12.54 -4.97
N LEU A 668 -11.68 11.28 -5.43
CA LEU A 668 -12.80 10.61 -6.12
C LEU A 668 -13.73 9.88 -5.14
N ARG A 669 -13.31 9.65 -3.91
CA ARG A 669 -14.11 8.92 -2.91
C ARG A 669 -15.49 9.51 -2.67
N PRO A 670 -15.67 10.83 -2.51
CA PRO A 670 -17.00 11.43 -2.30
C PRO A 670 -17.97 11.25 -3.46
N LEU A 671 -17.49 10.89 -4.64
CA LEU A 671 -18.34 10.55 -5.79
C LEU A 671 -18.99 9.17 -5.65
N HIS A 672 -18.39 8.30 -4.82
CA HIS A 672 -18.77 6.89 -4.69
C HIS A 672 -19.22 6.51 -3.28
N TYR A 673 -18.91 7.34 -2.29
CA TYR A 673 -19.26 7.11 -0.88
C TYR A 673 -19.95 8.35 -0.33
N TRP A 674 -21.21 8.22 -0.03
CA TRP A 674 -21.98 9.35 0.48
C TRP A 674 -21.60 9.76 1.92
N ASP A 675 -21.01 8.85 2.69
CA ASP A 675 -20.48 9.13 4.05
C ASP A 675 -19.30 10.11 4.06
N PHE A 676 -18.69 10.33 2.89
CA PHE A 676 -17.61 11.28 2.74
C PHE A 676 -18.17 12.68 2.44
N PRO A 677 -17.91 13.70 3.27
CA PRO A 677 -18.48 15.02 3.08
C PRO A 677 -17.92 15.68 1.82
N LYS A 678 -18.74 15.77 0.77
CA LYS A 678 -18.34 16.28 -0.55
C LYS A 678 -17.69 17.65 -0.49
N ASP A 679 -18.24 18.56 0.34
CA ASP A 679 -17.71 19.92 0.47
C ASP A 679 -16.32 19.94 1.09
N VAL A 680 -16.10 19.16 2.14
CA VAL A 680 -14.78 19.06 2.80
C VAL A 680 -13.73 18.52 1.81
N PHE A 681 -14.08 17.46 1.08
CA PHE A 681 -13.17 16.88 0.10
C PHE A 681 -12.88 17.82 -1.08
N SER A 682 -13.87 18.60 -1.53
CA SER A 682 -13.70 19.61 -2.58
C SER A 682 -12.75 20.73 -2.13
N VAL A 683 -12.88 21.17 -0.88
CA VAL A 683 -11.96 22.16 -0.29
C VAL A 683 -10.54 21.58 -0.19
N LEU A 684 -10.39 20.38 0.35
CA LEU A 684 -9.09 19.71 0.49
C LEU A 684 -8.43 19.48 -0.87
N PHE A 685 -9.19 19.06 -1.88
CA PHE A 685 -8.71 18.90 -3.25
C PHE A 685 -8.21 20.25 -3.82
N THR A 686 -9.00 21.30 -3.66
CA THR A 686 -8.64 22.65 -4.12
C THR A 686 -7.34 23.11 -3.45
N LEU A 687 -7.22 22.96 -2.12
CA LEU A 687 -6.01 23.27 -1.38
C LEU A 687 -4.79 22.47 -1.85
N ASN A 688 -4.99 21.19 -2.17
CA ASN A 688 -3.94 20.31 -2.70
C ASN A 688 -3.43 20.83 -4.07
N ILE A 689 -4.34 21.15 -4.99
CA ILE A 689 -3.98 21.71 -6.32
C ILE A 689 -3.28 23.08 -6.16
N ILE A 690 -3.81 23.95 -5.32
CA ILE A 690 -3.17 25.26 -5.02
C ILE A 690 -1.74 25.03 -4.50
N GLY A 691 -1.55 24.06 -3.60
CA GLY A 691 -0.23 23.70 -3.09
C GLY A 691 0.74 23.26 -4.19
N ILE A 692 0.32 22.36 -5.07
CA ILE A 692 1.12 21.90 -6.22
C ILE A 692 1.53 23.09 -7.10
N VAL A 693 0.57 23.93 -7.48
CA VAL A 693 0.81 25.07 -8.37
C VAL A 693 1.71 26.12 -7.70
N PHE A 694 1.42 26.48 -6.45
CA PHE A 694 2.18 27.49 -5.72
C PHE A 694 3.65 27.09 -5.53
N PHE A 695 3.91 25.90 -5.00
CA PHE A 695 5.27 25.42 -4.78
C PHE A 695 5.98 25.08 -6.08
N GLY A 696 5.26 24.58 -7.09
CA GLY A 696 5.77 24.36 -8.44
C GLY A 696 6.27 25.66 -9.08
N ASN A 697 5.48 26.75 -8.99
CA ASN A 697 5.87 28.07 -9.47
C ASN A 697 7.11 28.61 -8.72
N LYS A 698 7.20 28.44 -7.40
CA LYS A 698 8.39 28.85 -6.63
C LYS A 698 9.65 28.13 -7.08
N ILE A 699 9.56 26.84 -7.40
CA ILE A 699 10.67 26.05 -7.96
C ILE A 699 11.02 26.56 -9.35
N TRP A 700 10.04 26.77 -10.21
CA TRP A 700 10.24 27.25 -11.58
C TRP A 700 10.92 28.62 -11.61
N ILE A 701 10.43 29.56 -10.85
CA ILE A 701 11.03 30.89 -10.68
C ILE A 701 12.49 30.77 -10.24
N HIS A 702 12.79 29.94 -9.23
CA HIS A 702 14.16 29.73 -8.75
C HIS A 702 15.08 29.18 -9.87
N ILE A 703 14.58 28.23 -10.68
CA ILE A 703 15.32 27.66 -11.81
C ILE A 703 15.62 28.72 -12.87
N LEU A 704 14.66 29.60 -13.18
CA LEU A 704 14.82 30.69 -14.17
C LEU A 704 15.82 31.74 -13.70
N PHE A 705 15.70 32.22 -12.46
CA PHE A 705 16.60 33.25 -11.93
C PHE A 705 18.03 32.73 -11.79
N LYS A 706 18.23 31.49 -11.36
CA LYS A 706 19.56 30.90 -11.24
C LYS A 706 20.22 30.60 -12.58
N ALA A 707 19.43 30.39 -13.63
CA ALA A 707 19.94 30.21 -14.98
C ALA A 707 20.48 31.52 -15.62
N LYS A 708 20.11 32.69 -15.08
CA LYS A 708 20.66 33.98 -15.53
C LYS A 708 21.97 34.36 -14.83
N THR A 709 22.33 33.64 -13.74
CA THR A 709 23.53 33.90 -12.93
C THR A 709 24.62 32.84 -13.09
N GLU A 710 24.33 31.69 -13.73
CA GLU A 710 25.26 30.69 -14.22
C GLU A 710 25.44 30.78 -15.72
#